data_3cfeeb0f904fda383d57587074f7b713
#
_entry.id   3cfeeb0f904fda383d57587074f7b713
#
_cell.length_a   1.000
_cell.length_b   1.000
_cell.length_c   1.000
_cell.angle_alpha   90.00
_cell.angle_beta   90.00
_cell.angle_gamma   90.00
#
_symmetry.space_group_name_H-M   'P 1'
#
loop_
_entity.id
_entity.type
_entity.pdbx_description
1 polymer ?
#
loop_
_entity_poly.entity_id
_entity_poly.type
_entity_poly.pdbx_seq_one_letter_code
_entity_poly.pdbx_strand_id
1 'polypeptide(L)'
;DYNSGLESNANQEWKLVDAGNSTYYLACRPQHSSSDYYLAVNTSGTGLTKTSSKTSATAFGFIKASASEGGGGTEGGGGSTEETPGDHGSFDVSWISNQSKVSDHKEDAHATFIPYASVEQLKADALHYEQPWQQPDETKAEYINLNGTWKFKYVAGTSYGPGSSEFQAKDYNDSGWDDIRVPLSWEMANYGKPVYTNVGYPFSNNPPNANSGMSQYGVTDHNATGFYRRTINIPATWKDKRVFIHFDGVYSAAVVWVNGKYVGYSQSSNTDAEFDITGFVTTGDNQLSVRVYRWCDGSYLEGQDMWHLSGIHRDVYLVATPKVFVSDHYITSSLNNEATSGSMSVKLTVDNRNTVSTTKTLQVSLLDADDNQIATGTQTYSGTSTAEKTVTLSGLSNLRPWSAEDPYLYTVVVSQKDENGAEEMAFSTKYGFRNITKSGNLIYINKKRVYFKGVNTQDTHPEYGRAIDMETMMKDLTMMKKANVNTVRTSHYPRQPKMYAMMDALGFYVMDEADVECHYNQNLSSNSSWITAMDDRTKRMVLRDRNHPSVIFWSLGNECGGGSNFSTTYNTCKNLDSRFVHYEGAGSGTNYSDLGSNMYPTVSSVQGNRSGLNGKPYFICEYAHAMGQAVGNLKEYWDVIENSTGIIGGCIWDWVDQSVYDPARLVNGQKKSDKGFNYWVSGYDYNST
;
A
#
# COMPACT_ATOMS: atom_id res chain seq x y z
N ASP A 1 -4.58 27.13 -14.71
CA ASP A 1 -4.75 27.22 -16.17
C ASP A 1 -3.55 26.62 -16.89
N TYR A 2 -3.57 25.29 -16.97
CA TYR A 2 -2.52 24.51 -17.64
C TYR A 2 -2.76 24.38 -19.16
N ASN A 3 -3.73 25.11 -19.71
CA ASN A 3 -4.27 24.83 -21.06
C ASN A 3 -4.36 26.01 -22.00
N SER A 4 -3.45 26.98 -21.93
CA SER A 4 -3.33 27.90 -23.06
C SER A 4 -1.93 27.86 -23.66
N GLY A 5 -1.68 26.94 -24.58
CA GLY A 5 -0.55 27.00 -25.49
C GLY A 5 0.55 25.94 -25.32
N LEU A 6 0.26 24.78 -24.74
CA LEU A 6 1.12 23.60 -24.86
C LEU A 6 0.43 22.62 -25.80
N GLU A 7 0.87 22.60 -27.04
CA GLU A 7 0.52 21.52 -27.96
C GLU A 7 0.98 20.19 -27.36
N SER A 8 0.14 19.18 -27.55
CA SER A 8 0.26 17.80 -27.04
C SER A 8 1.38 17.02 -27.69
N ASN A 9 2.64 17.44 -27.50
CA ASN A 9 3.79 16.65 -27.90
C ASN A 9 4.85 16.69 -26.80
N ALA A 10 4.83 15.62 -26.04
CA ALA A 10 5.62 15.38 -24.86
C ALA A 10 7.07 15.03 -25.17
N ASN A 11 7.89 15.99 -25.50
CA ASN A 11 9.34 15.84 -25.35
C ASN A 11 9.91 17.15 -24.80
N GLN A 12 9.64 17.37 -23.52
CA GLN A 12 10.32 18.42 -22.76
C GLN A 12 11.55 17.81 -22.10
N GLU A 13 12.73 18.20 -22.55
CA GLU A 13 13.95 17.86 -21.84
C GLU A 13 14.13 18.81 -20.66
N TRP A 14 14.11 18.26 -19.46
CA TRP A 14 14.44 18.98 -18.24
C TRP A 14 15.93 18.76 -17.92
N LYS A 15 16.63 19.83 -17.60
CA LYS A 15 18.03 19.76 -17.17
C LYS A 15 18.24 20.56 -15.91
N LEU A 16 19.17 20.13 -15.10
CA LEU A 16 19.68 20.89 -13.98
C LEU A 16 20.71 21.91 -14.51
N VAL A 17 20.51 23.16 -14.17
CA VAL A 17 21.45 24.24 -14.51
C VAL A 17 22.04 24.74 -13.20
N ASP A 18 23.35 24.63 -13.06
CA ASP A 18 24.06 25.02 -11.84
C ASP A 18 23.79 26.51 -11.51
N ALA A 19 23.31 26.75 -10.31
CA ALA A 19 23.03 28.06 -9.74
C ALA A 19 24.15 28.51 -8.77
N GLY A 20 25.14 27.65 -8.50
CA GLY A 20 26.20 27.86 -7.52
C GLY A 20 25.79 27.43 -6.10
N ASN A 21 26.78 27.24 -5.22
CA ASN A 21 26.57 26.86 -3.81
C ASN A 21 25.70 25.59 -3.62
N SER A 22 25.88 24.58 -4.46
CA SER A 22 25.12 23.32 -4.44
C SER A 22 23.61 23.50 -4.68
N THR A 23 23.21 24.57 -5.36
CA THR A 23 21.84 24.81 -5.81
C THR A 23 21.74 24.74 -7.33
N TYR A 24 20.56 24.45 -7.85
CA TYR A 24 20.31 24.27 -9.27
C TYR A 24 18.98 24.91 -9.68
N TYR A 25 18.90 25.40 -10.90
CA TYR A 25 17.63 25.73 -11.53
C TYR A 25 17.13 24.54 -12.34
N LEU A 26 15.84 24.35 -12.33
CA LEU A 26 15.20 23.39 -13.25
C LEU A 26 14.88 24.13 -14.55
N ALA A 27 15.55 23.78 -15.65
CA ALA A 27 15.36 24.36 -16.97
C ALA A 27 14.68 23.38 -17.91
N CYS A 28 13.70 23.86 -18.66
CA CYS A 28 13.03 23.11 -19.72
C CYS A 28 13.17 23.84 -21.05
N ARG A 29 13.57 23.10 -22.07
CA ARG A 29 13.57 23.61 -23.46
C ARG A 29 12.50 22.86 -24.25
N PRO A 30 11.41 23.50 -24.68
CA PRO A 30 10.47 22.91 -25.60
C PRO A 30 11.16 22.58 -26.94
N GLN A 31 10.78 21.49 -27.58
CA GLN A 31 11.41 20.93 -28.77
C GLN A 31 11.56 21.89 -29.97
N HIS A 32 10.77 22.95 -30.01
CA HIS A 32 10.77 23.96 -31.08
C HIS A 32 11.13 25.36 -30.59
N SER A 33 11.76 25.50 -29.42
CA SER A 33 12.18 26.78 -28.89
C SER A 33 13.71 26.88 -28.82
N SER A 34 14.24 28.03 -29.22
CA SER A 34 15.66 28.35 -29.04
C SER A 34 16.00 28.79 -27.63
N SER A 35 15.01 28.94 -26.75
CA SER A 35 15.16 29.52 -25.40
C SER A 35 14.76 28.53 -24.33
N ASP A 36 15.55 28.46 -23.27
CA ASP A 36 15.25 27.72 -22.06
C ASP A 36 14.21 28.50 -21.22
N TYR A 37 13.33 27.77 -20.53
CA TYR A 37 12.45 28.31 -19.52
C TYR A 37 12.82 27.72 -18.15
N TYR A 38 12.62 28.48 -17.12
CA TYR A 38 12.95 28.11 -15.75
C TYR A 38 11.71 28.08 -14.88
N LEU A 39 11.72 27.30 -13.82
CA LEU A 39 10.67 27.31 -12.81
C LEU A 39 10.95 28.39 -11.76
N ALA A 40 9.91 29.08 -11.35
CA ALA A 40 9.92 30.01 -10.24
C ALA A 40 8.72 29.72 -9.34
N VAL A 41 8.84 30.01 -8.05
CA VAL A 41 7.68 30.00 -7.14
C VAL A 41 6.80 31.19 -7.48
N ASN A 42 5.49 31.02 -7.56
CA ASN A 42 4.55 32.12 -7.80
C ASN A 42 4.56 33.11 -6.64
N THR A 43 4.03 34.31 -6.86
CA THR A 43 4.03 35.39 -5.86
C THR A 43 3.24 35.07 -4.59
N SER A 44 2.38 34.05 -4.60
CA SER A 44 1.64 33.57 -3.42
C SER A 44 2.38 32.48 -2.65
N GLY A 45 3.50 31.97 -3.17
CA GLY A 45 4.24 30.85 -2.56
C GLY A 45 3.56 29.48 -2.68
N THR A 46 2.41 29.40 -3.36
CA THR A 46 1.55 28.18 -3.37
C THR A 46 1.62 27.36 -4.66
N GLY A 47 2.48 27.74 -5.61
CA GLY A 47 2.62 27.01 -6.86
C GLY A 47 3.84 27.43 -7.67
N LEU A 48 4.12 26.68 -8.73
CA LEU A 48 5.22 26.95 -9.65
C LEU A 48 4.71 27.71 -10.88
N THR A 49 5.53 28.60 -11.40
CA THR A 49 5.28 29.34 -12.63
C THR A 49 6.49 29.28 -13.54
N LYS A 50 6.25 29.51 -14.82
CA LYS A 50 7.28 29.52 -15.85
C LYS A 50 7.87 30.93 -15.99
N THR A 51 9.18 31.04 -16.07
CA THR A 51 9.89 32.29 -16.38
C THR A 51 10.92 32.08 -17.47
N SER A 52 11.12 33.08 -18.32
CA SER A 52 12.20 33.10 -19.30
C SER A 52 13.49 33.71 -18.75
N SER A 53 13.46 34.23 -17.52
CA SER A 53 14.60 34.88 -16.86
C SER A 53 15.20 33.95 -15.80
N LYS A 54 16.46 33.59 -15.97
CA LYS A 54 17.22 32.84 -14.97
C LYS A 54 17.31 33.55 -13.62
N THR A 55 17.35 34.87 -13.63
CA THR A 55 17.41 35.72 -12.40
C THR A 55 16.09 35.75 -11.62
N SER A 56 14.99 35.42 -12.28
CA SER A 56 13.66 35.33 -11.65
C SER A 56 13.26 33.89 -11.30
N ALA A 57 14.11 32.91 -11.61
CA ALA A 57 13.86 31.52 -11.30
C ALA A 57 14.17 31.21 -9.82
N THR A 58 13.46 30.24 -9.26
CA THR A 58 13.74 29.71 -7.93
C THR A 58 14.88 28.70 -8.03
N ALA A 59 15.94 28.87 -7.24
CA ALA A 59 17.00 27.90 -7.12
C ALA A 59 16.57 26.80 -6.12
N PHE A 60 16.71 25.54 -6.51
CA PHE A 60 16.42 24.38 -5.68
C PHE A 60 17.73 23.81 -5.14
N GLY A 61 17.78 23.59 -3.83
CA GLY A 61 18.88 22.89 -3.19
C GLY A 61 18.64 21.37 -3.22
N PHE A 62 19.63 20.63 -3.68
CA PHE A 62 19.65 19.17 -3.55
C PHE A 62 20.53 18.81 -2.38
N ILE A 63 19.97 18.16 -1.35
CA ILE A 63 20.76 17.66 -0.22
C ILE A 63 21.38 16.34 -0.66
N LYS A 64 22.70 16.32 -0.79
CA LYS A 64 23.42 15.07 -0.97
C LYS A 64 23.47 14.37 0.39
N ALA A 65 22.95 13.16 0.46
CA ALA A 65 23.14 12.33 1.65
C ALA A 65 24.65 12.16 1.86
N SER A 66 25.16 12.73 2.95
CA SER A 66 26.58 12.60 3.31
C SER A 66 26.77 11.29 4.06
N ALA A 67 27.63 10.42 3.54
CA ALA A 67 28.21 9.37 4.32
C ALA A 67 29.11 10.03 5.39
N SER A 68 28.79 9.86 6.66
CA SER A 68 29.62 10.32 7.78
C SER A 68 30.78 9.34 8.00
N GLU A 69 32.00 9.81 7.82
CA GLU A 69 33.21 9.10 8.25
C GLU A 69 33.34 9.14 9.79
N GLY A 70 33.73 8.02 10.35
CA GLY A 70 33.76 7.78 11.78
C GLY A 70 34.90 8.47 12.51
N GLY A 71 34.67 8.75 13.77
CA GLY A 71 35.69 9.13 14.77
C GLY A 71 35.45 8.36 16.05
N GLY A 72 36.44 7.59 16.46
CA GLY A 72 36.40 6.73 17.64
C GLY A 72 36.53 7.47 18.97
N GLY A 73 36.00 6.88 20.02
CA GLY A 73 36.16 7.32 21.42
C GLY A 73 35.61 6.32 22.44
N THR A 74 36.45 5.66 23.08
CA THR A 74 36.56 4.94 24.37
C THR A 74 35.32 4.58 25.20
N GLU A 75 35.39 3.34 25.66
CA GLU A 75 34.51 2.55 26.54
C GLU A 75 34.12 3.19 27.87
N GLY A 76 32.88 2.97 28.29
CA GLY A 76 32.39 3.10 29.64
C GLY A 76 31.32 2.06 29.92
N GLY A 77 31.64 1.06 30.73
CA GLY A 77 30.79 -0.10 30.97
C GLY A 77 29.54 0.21 31.81
N GLY A 78 28.41 -0.30 31.31
CA GLY A 78 27.17 -0.49 32.06
C GLY A 78 26.56 -1.80 31.60
N GLY A 79 26.42 -2.77 32.51
CA GLY A 79 25.94 -4.11 32.18
C GLY A 79 24.52 -4.09 31.60
N SER A 80 24.39 -4.35 30.31
CA SER A 80 23.14 -4.71 29.65
C SER A 80 23.07 -6.22 29.62
N THR A 81 21.93 -6.79 30.00
CA THR A 81 21.60 -8.16 29.65
C THR A 81 21.56 -8.22 28.14
N GLU A 82 22.58 -8.85 27.52
CA GLU A 82 22.60 -9.12 26.10
C GLU A 82 21.35 -9.96 25.77
N GLU A 83 20.49 -9.42 24.90
CA GLU A 83 19.44 -10.23 24.28
C GLU A 83 20.13 -11.36 23.51
N THR A 84 19.65 -12.60 23.71
CA THR A 84 20.16 -13.76 22.96
C THR A 84 20.00 -13.47 21.46
N PRO A 85 21.04 -13.65 20.64
CA PRO A 85 20.93 -13.44 19.20
C PRO A 85 19.74 -14.23 18.64
N GLY A 86 18.91 -13.54 17.83
CA GLY A 86 17.72 -14.15 17.23
C GLY A 86 18.05 -15.45 16.50
N ASP A 87 17.26 -16.46 16.74
CA ASP A 87 17.34 -17.76 16.06
C ASP A 87 15.92 -18.27 15.81
N HIS A 88 15.47 -18.14 14.57
CA HIS A 88 14.17 -18.62 14.12
C HIS A 88 14.30 -19.97 13.37
N GLY A 89 15.47 -20.63 13.44
CA GLY A 89 15.72 -21.88 12.76
C GLY A 89 16.00 -21.70 11.26
N SER A 90 15.24 -22.33 10.38
CA SER A 90 15.49 -22.31 8.94
C SER A 90 14.20 -22.35 8.13
N PHE A 91 14.25 -21.75 6.95
CA PHE A 91 13.18 -21.82 5.97
C PHE A 91 13.06 -23.24 5.38
N ASP A 92 11.84 -23.75 5.32
CA ASP A 92 11.51 -24.98 4.61
C ASP A 92 10.87 -24.66 3.26
N VAL A 93 11.53 -25.06 2.18
CA VAL A 93 11.07 -24.78 0.81
C VAL A 93 9.69 -25.39 0.50
N SER A 94 9.23 -26.38 1.23
CA SER A 94 7.90 -26.97 1.05
C SER A 94 6.77 -25.97 1.38
N TRP A 95 7.07 -24.91 2.13
CA TRP A 95 6.07 -23.88 2.49
C TRP A 95 5.52 -23.12 1.29
N ILE A 96 6.28 -22.98 0.19
CA ILE A 96 5.79 -22.34 -1.04
C ILE A 96 4.72 -23.17 -1.79
N SER A 97 4.42 -24.36 -1.30
CA SER A 97 3.38 -25.25 -1.82
C SER A 97 2.48 -25.79 -0.70
N ASN A 98 2.27 -24.98 0.35
CA ASN A 98 1.47 -25.35 1.51
C ASN A 98 0.53 -24.22 1.92
N GLN A 99 -0.71 -24.26 1.43
CA GLN A 99 -1.74 -23.23 1.64
C GLN A 99 -2.14 -23.00 3.12
N SER A 100 -1.66 -23.85 4.03
CA SER A 100 -1.85 -23.66 5.48
C SER A 100 -0.68 -22.90 6.13
N LYS A 101 0.43 -22.68 5.40
CA LYS A 101 1.63 -21.98 5.89
C LYS A 101 1.81 -20.65 5.15
N VAL A 102 0.99 -19.69 5.46
CA VAL A 102 0.98 -18.36 4.79
C VAL A 102 2.10 -17.44 5.25
N SER A 103 2.69 -17.70 6.41
CA SER A 103 3.80 -16.91 6.96
C SER A 103 4.55 -17.69 8.04
N ASP A 104 5.73 -17.17 8.39
CA ASP A 104 6.53 -17.64 9.52
C ASP A 104 7.24 -16.42 10.14
N HIS A 105 7.11 -16.25 11.48
CA HIS A 105 7.67 -15.10 12.21
C HIS A 105 7.32 -13.71 11.65
N LYS A 106 6.26 -13.60 10.85
CA LYS A 106 5.70 -12.35 10.39
C LYS A 106 4.83 -11.75 11.50
N GLU A 107 5.00 -10.46 11.77
CA GLU A 107 4.20 -9.75 12.76
C GLU A 107 2.71 -9.74 12.39
N ASP A 108 1.87 -9.62 13.40
CA ASP A 108 0.43 -9.41 13.20
C ASP A 108 0.19 -8.08 12.47
N ALA A 109 -0.85 -8.04 11.63
CA ALA A 109 -1.23 -6.81 10.95
C ALA A 109 -1.73 -5.76 11.95
N HIS A 110 -1.35 -4.52 11.73
CA HIS A 110 -1.73 -3.36 12.52
C HIS A 110 -1.93 -2.13 11.65
N ALA A 111 -2.55 -1.08 12.20
CA ALA A 111 -2.71 0.18 11.49
C ALA A 111 -1.34 0.83 11.24
N THR A 112 -1.13 1.34 10.04
CA THR A 112 0.14 1.95 9.65
C THR A 112 0.43 3.21 10.48
N PHE A 113 1.64 3.34 10.98
CA PHE A 113 2.16 4.54 11.63
C PHE A 113 3.69 4.62 11.51
N ILE A 114 4.22 5.82 11.62
CA ILE A 114 5.67 6.06 11.67
C ILE A 114 6.01 6.55 13.09
N PRO A 115 6.91 5.87 13.81
CA PRO A 115 7.29 6.27 15.15
C PRO A 115 8.31 7.41 15.17
N TYR A 116 8.17 8.30 16.15
CA TYR A 116 9.08 9.39 16.50
C TYR A 116 9.41 9.29 17.99
N ALA A 117 10.54 9.82 18.42
CA ALA A 117 10.93 9.80 19.83
C ALA A 117 10.04 10.72 20.70
N SER A 118 9.43 11.75 20.12
CA SER A 118 8.56 12.69 20.83
C SER A 118 7.58 13.39 19.89
N VAL A 119 6.55 14.03 20.48
CA VAL A 119 5.63 14.89 19.73
C VAL A 119 6.35 16.08 19.08
N GLU A 120 7.42 16.59 19.69
CA GLU A 120 8.24 17.65 19.10
C GLU A 120 8.90 17.17 17.80
N GLN A 121 9.53 16.00 17.79
CA GLN A 121 10.15 15.44 16.59
C GLN A 121 9.11 15.11 15.50
N LEU A 122 7.96 14.57 15.89
CA LEU A 122 6.84 14.33 14.98
C LEU A 122 6.41 15.62 14.26
N LYS A 123 6.19 16.70 15.00
CA LYS A 123 5.77 17.98 14.40
C LYS A 123 6.91 18.69 13.65
N ALA A 124 8.17 18.44 14.03
CA ALA A 124 9.32 18.98 13.32
C ALA A 124 9.50 18.36 11.92
N ASP A 125 8.98 17.17 11.68
CA ASP A 125 8.83 16.58 10.33
C ASP A 125 7.54 17.09 9.68
N ALA A 126 7.46 18.41 9.46
CA ALA A 126 6.23 19.09 9.06
C ALA A 126 5.63 18.56 7.76
N LEU A 127 6.46 18.13 6.81
CA LEU A 127 5.97 17.64 5.52
C LEU A 127 5.24 16.31 5.69
N HIS A 128 5.83 15.32 6.38
CA HIS A 128 5.18 14.04 6.65
C HIS A 128 4.00 14.18 7.61
N TYR A 129 4.13 15.03 8.63
CA TYR A 129 3.05 15.32 9.58
C TYR A 129 1.77 15.83 8.90
N GLU A 130 1.92 16.75 7.93
CA GLU A 130 0.79 17.27 7.17
C GLU A 130 0.33 16.34 6.04
N GLN A 131 1.27 15.63 5.42
CA GLN A 131 1.06 14.78 4.26
C GLN A 131 1.64 13.38 4.52
N PRO A 132 0.89 12.47 5.18
CA PRO A 132 1.41 11.17 5.60
C PRO A 132 1.88 10.25 4.45
N TRP A 133 1.60 10.60 3.20
CA TRP A 133 2.14 9.90 2.03
C TRP A 133 3.56 10.31 1.65
N GLN A 134 4.07 11.40 2.19
CA GLN A 134 5.45 11.83 1.97
C GLN A 134 6.41 10.94 2.77
N GLN A 135 7.62 10.81 2.25
CA GLN A 135 8.65 10.06 2.98
C GLN A 135 8.99 10.77 4.29
N PRO A 136 9.05 10.04 5.42
CA PRO A 136 9.50 10.60 6.68
C PRO A 136 10.95 11.12 6.62
N ASP A 137 11.22 12.18 7.37
CA ASP A 137 12.58 12.71 7.56
C ASP A 137 13.36 11.79 8.52
N GLU A 138 14.31 11.03 7.99
CA GLU A 138 15.14 10.07 8.75
C GLU A 138 15.95 10.71 9.89
N THR A 139 16.10 12.03 9.88
CA THR A 139 16.79 12.76 10.99
C THR A 139 15.87 13.02 12.17
N LYS A 140 14.58 12.80 12.05
CA LYS A 140 13.54 13.08 13.05
C LYS A 140 12.74 11.85 13.42
N ALA A 141 12.34 11.07 12.40
CA ALA A 141 11.60 9.84 12.59
C ALA A 141 12.52 8.68 12.99
N GLU A 142 11.97 7.73 13.73
CA GLU A 142 12.61 6.45 14.00
C GLU A 142 12.41 5.51 12.78
N TYR A 143 12.91 5.96 11.64
CA TYR A 143 12.65 5.39 10.32
C TYR A 143 13.89 5.44 9.43
N ILE A 144 14.11 4.42 8.62
CA ILE A 144 15.16 4.37 7.59
C ILE A 144 14.57 3.80 6.31
N ASN A 145 14.65 4.57 5.22
CA ASN A 145 14.22 4.13 3.90
C ASN A 145 15.21 3.15 3.29
N LEU A 146 14.72 2.01 2.85
CA LEU A 146 15.51 1.01 2.16
C LEU A 146 15.23 0.93 0.64
N ASN A 147 14.43 1.84 0.09
CA ASN A 147 14.28 1.94 -1.35
C ASN A 147 15.60 2.36 -2.03
N GLY A 148 15.72 2.08 -3.32
CA GLY A 148 16.88 2.45 -4.10
C GLY A 148 17.60 1.24 -4.70
N THR A 149 18.91 1.27 -4.79
CA THR A 149 19.70 0.22 -5.44
C THR A 149 20.02 -0.93 -4.49
N TRP A 150 19.74 -2.16 -4.93
CA TRP A 150 20.08 -3.40 -4.23
C TRP A 150 20.92 -4.29 -5.15
N LYS A 151 21.77 -5.14 -4.59
CA LYS A 151 22.38 -6.24 -5.34
C LYS A 151 21.33 -7.28 -5.67
N PHE A 152 21.36 -7.79 -6.90
CA PHE A 152 20.33 -8.69 -7.41
C PHE A 152 20.93 -9.84 -8.23
N LYS A 153 20.37 -11.04 -8.02
CA LYS A 153 20.67 -12.22 -8.83
C LYS A 153 19.38 -12.91 -9.22
N TYR A 154 19.11 -12.97 -10.51
CA TYR A 154 18.00 -13.73 -11.07
C TYR A 154 18.42 -15.15 -11.37
N VAL A 155 17.54 -16.10 -11.06
CA VAL A 155 17.71 -17.51 -11.40
C VAL A 155 16.45 -18.02 -12.08
N ALA A 156 16.58 -18.40 -13.34
CA ALA A 156 15.51 -19.02 -14.12
C ALA A 156 15.37 -20.52 -13.76
N GLY A 157 14.14 -21.02 -13.84
CA GLY A 157 13.83 -22.44 -13.66
C GLY A 157 13.83 -22.91 -12.21
N THR A 158 13.89 -24.23 -12.05
CA THR A 158 13.82 -24.90 -10.74
C THR A 158 15.15 -24.93 -9.99
N SER A 159 16.21 -24.39 -10.58
CA SER A 159 17.53 -24.30 -9.94
C SER A 159 17.48 -23.24 -8.85
N TYR A 160 17.81 -23.60 -7.64
CA TYR A 160 17.71 -22.73 -6.46
C TYR A 160 18.88 -21.74 -6.30
N GLY A 161 19.62 -21.48 -7.35
CA GLY A 161 20.60 -20.40 -7.39
C GLY A 161 21.87 -20.63 -6.60
N PRO A 162 22.66 -19.57 -6.38
CA PRO A 162 23.93 -19.66 -5.67
C PRO A 162 23.67 -20.36 -4.34
N GLY A 163 24.36 -21.47 -4.11
CA GLY A 163 24.16 -22.46 -3.07
C GLY A 163 23.22 -21.98 -1.99
N SER A 164 22.03 -22.56 -1.91
CA SER A 164 20.89 -21.99 -1.17
C SER A 164 21.15 -21.69 0.31
N SER A 165 22.31 -22.05 0.81
CA SER A 165 22.79 -21.86 2.16
C SER A 165 23.88 -20.78 2.32
N GLU A 166 24.32 -20.10 1.25
CA GLU A 166 25.51 -19.24 1.30
C GLU A 166 25.24 -17.76 1.00
N PHE A 167 24.29 -17.46 0.10
CA PHE A 167 24.07 -16.06 -0.33
C PHE A 167 23.63 -15.13 0.80
N GLN A 168 23.06 -15.64 1.85
CA GLN A 168 22.64 -14.90 3.03
C GLN A 168 23.77 -14.58 3.99
N ALA A 169 24.95 -15.24 3.86
CA ALA A 169 26.10 -15.00 4.73
C ALA A 169 26.57 -13.54 4.62
N LYS A 170 26.99 -12.96 5.75
CA LYS A 170 27.43 -11.56 5.81
C LYS A 170 28.61 -11.28 4.90
N ASP A 171 29.53 -12.24 4.80
CA ASP A 171 30.78 -12.18 4.03
C ASP A 171 30.67 -12.76 2.61
N TYR A 172 29.45 -13.09 2.16
CA TYR A 172 29.24 -13.58 0.80
C TYR A 172 29.63 -12.53 -0.23
N ASN A 173 30.43 -12.92 -1.21
CA ASN A 173 30.87 -12.03 -2.28
C ASN A 173 29.79 -11.88 -3.37
N ASP A 174 29.09 -10.78 -3.36
CA ASP A 174 28.06 -10.41 -4.34
C ASP A 174 28.54 -9.38 -5.38
N SER A 175 29.85 -9.15 -5.49
CA SER A 175 30.41 -8.17 -6.43
C SER A 175 30.11 -8.47 -7.90
N GLY A 176 29.82 -9.74 -8.23
CA GLY A 176 29.40 -10.19 -9.56
C GLY A 176 27.87 -10.17 -9.77
N TRP A 177 27.10 -9.65 -8.83
CA TRP A 177 25.65 -9.52 -8.98
C TRP A 177 25.31 -8.20 -9.67
N ASP A 178 24.17 -8.19 -10.34
CA ASP A 178 23.63 -6.98 -10.94
C ASP A 178 23.11 -6.01 -9.86
N ASP A 179 22.86 -4.78 -10.26
CA ASP A 179 22.15 -3.80 -9.47
C ASP A 179 20.70 -3.69 -9.95
N ILE A 180 19.73 -3.71 -9.03
CA ILE A 180 18.32 -3.50 -9.33
C ILE A 180 17.74 -2.39 -8.46
N ARG A 181 16.83 -1.61 -9.02
CA ARG A 181 16.02 -0.66 -8.24
C ARG A 181 14.98 -1.42 -7.41
N VAL A 182 14.75 -0.97 -6.19
CA VAL A 182 13.62 -1.36 -5.34
C VAL A 182 12.89 -0.06 -4.94
N PRO A 183 11.58 0.05 -5.12
CA PRO A 183 10.64 -0.90 -5.73
C PRO A 183 10.76 -1.02 -7.25
N LEU A 184 10.57 -2.24 -7.77
CA LEU A 184 10.48 -2.52 -9.20
C LEU A 184 9.97 -3.94 -9.42
N SER A 185 9.17 -4.17 -10.46
CA SER A 185 8.97 -5.52 -10.99
C SER A 185 10.19 -5.92 -11.80
N TRP A 186 10.81 -7.07 -11.51
CA TRP A 186 12.09 -7.44 -12.13
C TRP A 186 11.98 -7.70 -13.64
N GLU A 187 10.80 -8.06 -14.15
CA GLU A 187 10.56 -8.22 -15.58
C GLU A 187 10.77 -6.90 -16.34
N MET A 188 10.53 -5.76 -15.68
CA MET A 188 10.78 -4.43 -16.24
C MET A 188 12.28 -4.09 -16.30
N ALA A 189 13.11 -4.86 -15.59
CA ALA A 189 14.58 -4.81 -15.70
C ALA A 189 15.14 -5.93 -16.61
N ASN A 190 14.29 -6.55 -17.44
CA ASN A 190 14.65 -7.66 -18.37
C ASN A 190 15.03 -8.99 -17.70
N TYR A 191 14.56 -9.24 -16.47
CA TYR A 191 14.69 -10.53 -15.83
C TYR A 191 13.40 -11.33 -15.98
N GLY A 192 13.46 -12.45 -16.69
CA GLY A 192 12.28 -13.24 -17.03
C GLY A 192 11.40 -12.55 -18.08
N LYS A 193 10.15 -12.94 -18.13
CA LYS A 193 9.17 -12.45 -19.11
C LYS A 193 7.89 -11.98 -18.40
N PRO A 194 7.36 -10.80 -18.73
CA PRO A 194 6.03 -10.39 -18.30
C PRO A 194 4.99 -11.42 -18.76
N VAL A 195 4.00 -11.69 -17.95
CA VAL A 195 2.87 -12.55 -18.29
C VAL A 195 1.57 -11.83 -17.97
N TYR A 196 0.66 -11.77 -18.90
CA TYR A 196 -0.72 -11.34 -18.70
C TYR A 196 -1.64 -12.55 -18.83
N THR A 197 -2.55 -12.72 -17.89
CA THR A 197 -3.63 -13.71 -18.02
C THR A 197 -4.95 -13.06 -17.67
N ASN A 198 -6.01 -13.42 -18.40
CA ASN A 198 -7.37 -13.03 -18.07
C ASN A 198 -7.95 -14.01 -17.03
N VAL A 199 -8.41 -15.17 -17.44
CA VAL A 199 -9.04 -16.15 -16.51
C VAL A 199 -8.04 -17.21 -16.04
N GLY A 200 -7.13 -17.64 -16.92
CA GLY A 200 -6.20 -18.72 -16.64
C GLY A 200 -5.07 -18.33 -15.67
N TYR A 201 -4.53 -19.32 -14.96
CA TYR A 201 -3.27 -19.10 -14.25
C TYR A 201 -2.08 -19.06 -15.20
N PRO A 202 -1.03 -18.27 -14.91
CA PRO A 202 0.21 -18.31 -15.69
C PRO A 202 1.00 -19.63 -15.51
N PHE A 203 0.53 -20.52 -14.67
CA PHE A 203 1.09 -21.86 -14.36
C PHE A 203 0.00 -22.93 -14.40
N SER A 204 0.38 -24.20 -14.28
CA SER A 204 -0.58 -25.32 -14.30
C SER A 204 -1.55 -25.26 -13.12
N ASN A 205 -2.83 -25.50 -13.38
CA ASN A 205 -3.85 -25.59 -12.34
C ASN A 205 -3.72 -26.94 -11.57
N ASN A 206 -2.77 -26.99 -10.66
CA ASN A 206 -2.51 -28.12 -9.78
C ASN A 206 -2.23 -27.65 -8.33
N PRO A 207 -3.18 -26.95 -7.69
CA PRO A 207 -2.97 -26.42 -6.36
C PRO A 207 -2.67 -27.52 -5.33
N PRO A 208 -1.73 -27.30 -4.38
CA PRO A 208 -1.05 -26.04 -4.11
C PRO A 208 0.26 -25.80 -4.90
N ASN A 209 0.59 -26.59 -5.91
CA ASN A 209 1.89 -26.57 -6.58
C ASN A 209 1.89 -25.63 -7.79
N ALA A 210 2.48 -24.43 -7.66
CA ALA A 210 2.61 -23.43 -8.71
C ALA A 210 3.95 -23.49 -9.48
N ASN A 211 4.49 -24.70 -9.73
CA ASN A 211 5.88 -24.90 -10.18
C ASN A 211 6.04 -25.27 -11.65
N SER A 212 4.97 -25.41 -12.43
CA SER A 212 5.05 -25.97 -13.78
C SER A 212 3.99 -25.38 -14.73
N GLY A 213 4.16 -25.60 -16.02
CA GLY A 213 3.11 -25.35 -17.03
C GLY A 213 3.11 -23.99 -17.69
N MET A 214 4.12 -23.16 -17.50
CA MET A 214 4.19 -21.80 -18.02
C MET A 214 4.60 -21.70 -19.50
N SER A 215 4.97 -22.79 -20.16
CA SER A 215 5.45 -22.80 -21.54
C SER A 215 4.43 -22.27 -22.56
N GLN A 216 3.15 -22.38 -22.27
CA GLN A 216 2.08 -21.84 -23.13
C GLN A 216 2.16 -20.30 -23.30
N TYR A 217 2.75 -19.60 -22.34
CA TYR A 217 2.99 -18.15 -22.42
C TYR A 217 4.41 -17.81 -22.93
N GLY A 218 5.14 -18.80 -23.45
CA GLY A 218 6.54 -18.66 -23.86
C GLY A 218 7.49 -18.36 -22.69
N VAL A 219 7.08 -18.69 -21.47
CA VAL A 219 7.89 -18.60 -20.26
C VAL A 219 8.58 -19.93 -20.04
N THR A 220 9.90 -19.91 -20.02
CA THR A 220 10.75 -21.11 -19.85
C THR A 220 11.36 -21.20 -18.45
N ASP A 221 11.23 -20.15 -17.67
CA ASP A 221 11.76 -20.01 -16.33
C ASP A 221 10.73 -20.48 -15.28
N HIS A 222 10.55 -21.78 -15.18
CA HIS A 222 9.66 -22.37 -14.17
C HIS A 222 9.97 -21.84 -12.78
N ASN A 223 9.02 -21.14 -12.15
CA ASN A 223 9.13 -20.57 -10.82
C ASN A 223 10.48 -19.88 -10.54
N ALA A 224 10.82 -18.89 -11.33
CA ALA A 224 12.05 -18.14 -11.17
C ALA A 224 12.19 -17.56 -9.76
N THR A 225 13.42 -17.29 -9.37
CA THR A 225 13.75 -16.78 -8.05
C THR A 225 14.64 -15.55 -8.16
N GLY A 226 14.30 -14.48 -7.46
CA GLY A 226 15.14 -13.28 -7.30
C GLY A 226 15.83 -13.31 -5.94
N PHE A 227 17.13 -13.10 -5.94
CA PHE A 227 17.96 -12.97 -4.73
C PHE A 227 18.38 -11.51 -4.62
N TYR A 228 18.07 -10.90 -3.49
CA TYR A 228 18.36 -9.50 -3.18
C TYR A 228 19.32 -9.42 -2.00
N ARG A 229 20.27 -8.49 -2.06
CA ARG A 229 21.18 -8.21 -0.93
C ARG A 229 21.37 -6.71 -0.78
N ARG A 230 21.44 -6.27 0.46
CA ARG A 230 21.73 -4.87 0.81
C ARG A 230 22.38 -4.77 2.18
N THR A 231 23.41 -3.95 2.31
CA THR A 231 23.89 -3.52 3.62
C THR A 231 22.92 -2.51 4.20
N ILE A 232 22.50 -2.73 5.44
CA ILE A 232 21.68 -1.81 6.23
C ILE A 232 22.48 -1.34 7.43
N ASN A 233 22.45 -0.03 7.72
CA ASN A 233 23.15 0.54 8.85
C ASN A 233 22.18 0.86 9.98
N ILE A 234 22.39 0.28 11.16
CA ILE A 234 21.59 0.54 12.36
C ILE A 234 22.29 1.62 13.17
N PRO A 235 21.66 2.80 13.35
CA PRO A 235 22.27 3.91 14.08
C PRO A 235 22.46 3.59 15.56
N ALA A 236 23.48 4.19 16.17
CA ALA A 236 23.78 3.99 17.61
C ALA A 236 22.60 4.38 18.52
N THR A 237 21.75 5.30 18.07
CA THR A 237 20.53 5.73 18.79
C THR A 237 19.46 4.63 18.90
N TRP A 238 19.57 3.56 18.10
CA TRP A 238 18.64 2.44 18.12
C TRP A 238 19.12 1.24 18.96
N LYS A 239 20.31 1.34 19.60
CA LYS A 239 20.95 0.23 20.32
C LYS A 239 20.02 -0.49 21.33
N ASP A 240 19.18 0.27 22.04
CA ASP A 240 18.29 -0.27 23.07
C ASP A 240 16.82 -0.31 22.63
N LYS A 241 16.56 -0.16 21.35
CA LYS A 241 15.23 -0.19 20.73
C LYS A 241 14.93 -1.54 20.11
N ARG A 242 13.66 -1.79 19.85
CA ARG A 242 13.25 -2.83 18.90
C ARG A 242 13.39 -2.29 17.48
N VAL A 243 13.78 -3.15 16.57
CA VAL A 243 13.96 -2.80 15.17
C VAL A 243 13.12 -3.75 14.32
N PHE A 244 12.29 -3.18 13.48
CA PHE A 244 11.46 -3.93 12.54
C PHE A 244 11.85 -3.61 11.10
N ILE A 245 11.81 -4.63 10.24
CA ILE A 245 11.86 -4.44 8.79
C ILE A 245 10.45 -4.61 8.22
N HIS A 246 10.05 -3.66 7.39
CA HIS A 246 8.73 -3.61 6.78
C HIS A 246 8.83 -3.64 5.26
N PHE A 247 8.03 -4.48 4.63
CA PHE A 247 7.81 -4.56 3.19
C PHE A 247 6.35 -4.26 2.92
N ASP A 248 6.03 -3.21 2.18
CA ASP A 248 4.63 -2.88 1.81
C ASP A 248 4.03 -3.88 0.80
N GLY A 249 4.87 -4.66 0.11
CA GLY A 249 4.43 -5.71 -0.80
C GLY A 249 5.57 -6.37 -1.58
N VAL A 250 5.50 -7.70 -1.68
CA VAL A 250 6.47 -8.53 -2.41
C VAL A 250 5.72 -9.61 -3.19
N TYR A 251 5.87 -9.63 -4.50
CA TYR A 251 5.20 -10.59 -5.38
C TYR A 251 6.15 -11.75 -5.73
N SER A 252 5.85 -13.04 -5.34
CA SER A 252 4.66 -13.51 -4.60
C SER A 252 4.98 -13.99 -3.18
N ALA A 253 6.18 -14.50 -2.92
CA ALA A 253 6.58 -14.96 -1.60
C ALA A 253 8.00 -14.53 -1.28
N ALA A 254 8.23 -14.07 -0.05
CA ALA A 254 9.51 -13.55 0.42
C ALA A 254 10.05 -14.35 1.60
N VAL A 255 11.35 -14.61 1.57
CA VAL A 255 12.12 -15.17 2.69
C VAL A 255 13.20 -14.17 3.06
N VAL A 256 13.33 -13.86 4.34
CA VAL A 256 14.20 -12.80 4.86
C VAL A 256 15.29 -13.38 5.76
N TRP A 257 16.51 -12.90 5.60
CA TRP A 257 17.67 -13.19 6.46
C TRP A 257 18.38 -11.89 6.84
N VAL A 258 18.89 -11.84 8.05
CA VAL A 258 19.77 -10.78 8.52
C VAL A 258 21.05 -11.40 9.09
N ASN A 259 22.21 -10.94 8.65
CA ASN A 259 23.53 -11.45 9.06
C ASN A 259 23.66 -12.98 8.94
N GLY A 260 23.06 -13.56 7.89
CA GLY A 260 23.10 -15.00 7.63
C GLY A 260 22.06 -15.82 8.39
N LYS A 261 21.32 -15.23 9.31
CA LYS A 261 20.30 -15.90 10.12
C LYS A 261 18.91 -15.72 9.53
N TYR A 262 18.13 -16.79 9.50
CA TYR A 262 16.75 -16.75 9.04
C TYR A 262 15.88 -15.90 9.97
N VAL A 263 15.15 -14.95 9.38
CA VAL A 263 14.22 -14.04 10.08
C VAL A 263 12.79 -14.50 9.92
N GLY A 264 12.34 -14.76 8.68
CA GLY A 264 10.95 -15.13 8.47
C GLY A 264 10.55 -15.32 7.00
N TYR A 265 9.28 -15.65 6.82
CA TYR A 265 8.64 -15.96 5.54
C TYR A 265 7.28 -15.28 5.43
N SER A 266 6.92 -14.80 4.24
CA SER A 266 5.62 -14.20 3.96
C SER A 266 5.12 -14.55 2.57
N GLN A 267 3.81 -14.78 2.47
CA GLN A 267 3.01 -14.78 1.24
C GLN A 267 2.00 -13.63 1.27
N SER A 268 1.19 -13.51 0.23
CA SER A 268 0.22 -12.44 -0.04
C SER A 268 0.91 -11.20 -0.57
N SER A 269 0.91 -11.10 -1.90
CA SER A 269 1.75 -10.14 -2.64
C SER A 269 1.45 -8.68 -2.35
N ASN A 270 0.20 -8.34 -2.06
CA ASN A 270 -0.29 -6.98 -1.93
C ASN A 270 -0.69 -6.60 -0.49
N THR A 271 -0.34 -7.42 0.49
CA THR A 271 -0.37 -7.07 1.91
C THR A 271 1.04 -6.87 2.43
N ASP A 272 1.16 -6.07 3.46
CA ASP A 272 2.43 -5.79 4.12
C ASP A 272 2.99 -7.01 4.87
N ALA A 273 4.31 -7.05 4.98
CA ALA A 273 5.04 -8.03 5.78
C ALA A 273 6.05 -7.32 6.67
N GLU A 274 5.84 -7.42 7.97
CA GLU A 274 6.74 -6.86 8.98
C GLU A 274 7.39 -7.98 9.77
N PHE A 275 8.67 -7.81 10.09
CA PHE A 275 9.46 -8.76 10.88
C PHE A 275 10.28 -8.03 11.94
N ASP A 276 10.25 -8.54 13.17
CA ASP A 276 11.14 -8.11 14.24
C ASP A 276 12.56 -8.62 13.96
N ILE A 277 13.47 -7.71 13.74
CA ILE A 277 14.89 -8.03 13.50
C ILE A 277 15.80 -7.65 14.67
N THR A 278 15.24 -7.26 15.82
CA THR A 278 15.99 -6.80 17.00
C THR A 278 17.12 -7.73 17.40
N GLY A 279 16.82 -9.05 17.49
CA GLY A 279 17.81 -10.05 17.86
C GLY A 279 18.80 -10.42 16.76
N PHE A 280 18.66 -9.87 15.57
CA PHE A 280 19.47 -10.22 14.38
C PHE A 280 20.43 -9.12 13.97
N VAL A 281 20.21 -7.88 14.42
CA VAL A 281 21.02 -6.72 14.06
C VAL A 281 21.95 -6.28 15.17
N THR A 282 23.02 -5.61 14.79
CA THR A 282 23.92 -4.86 15.68
C THR A 282 24.03 -3.43 15.19
N THR A 283 24.42 -2.51 16.08
CA THR A 283 24.74 -1.14 15.66
C THR A 283 25.81 -1.14 14.57
N GLY A 284 25.63 -0.29 13.56
CA GLY A 284 26.48 -0.24 12.37
C GLY A 284 25.96 -1.15 11.26
N ASP A 285 26.86 -1.66 10.43
CA ASP A 285 26.53 -2.38 9.21
C ASP A 285 26.09 -3.82 9.46
N ASN A 286 24.93 -4.14 8.90
CA ASN A 286 24.32 -5.45 8.90
C ASN A 286 23.99 -5.87 7.46
N GLN A 287 24.02 -7.17 7.18
CA GLN A 287 23.64 -7.69 5.87
C GLN A 287 22.19 -8.15 5.86
N LEU A 288 21.36 -7.49 5.07
CA LEU A 288 20.02 -7.94 4.73
C LEU A 288 20.07 -8.77 3.44
N SER A 289 19.43 -9.92 3.46
CA SER A 289 19.28 -10.80 2.30
C SER A 289 17.82 -11.22 2.17
N VAL A 290 17.29 -11.14 0.95
CA VAL A 290 15.90 -11.51 0.66
C VAL A 290 15.87 -12.43 -0.55
N ARG A 291 15.07 -13.49 -0.46
CA ARG A 291 14.77 -14.37 -1.59
C ARG A 291 13.30 -14.24 -1.94
N VAL A 292 13.01 -13.96 -3.19
CA VAL A 292 11.66 -13.81 -3.70
C VAL A 292 11.37 -14.91 -4.70
N TYR A 293 10.31 -15.67 -4.47
CA TYR A 293 9.79 -16.64 -5.42
C TYR A 293 8.78 -15.99 -6.36
N ARG A 294 8.87 -16.30 -7.65
CA ARG A 294 7.90 -15.82 -8.64
C ARG A 294 6.49 -16.31 -8.34
N TRP A 295 6.36 -17.57 -7.95
CA TRP A 295 5.09 -18.21 -7.65
C TRP A 295 5.16 -19.00 -6.33
N CYS A 296 4.03 -19.04 -5.63
CA CYS A 296 3.79 -19.90 -4.50
C CYS A 296 2.34 -20.42 -4.53
N ASP A 297 1.94 -21.23 -3.57
CA ASP A 297 0.54 -21.65 -3.45
C ASP A 297 -0.41 -20.45 -3.33
N GLY A 298 -0.02 -19.38 -2.63
CA GLY A 298 -0.77 -18.14 -2.54
C GLY A 298 -1.13 -17.52 -3.89
N SER A 299 -0.33 -17.77 -4.93
CA SER A 299 -0.59 -17.27 -6.30
C SER A 299 -1.87 -17.86 -6.92
N TYR A 300 -2.42 -18.96 -6.38
CA TYR A 300 -3.74 -19.45 -6.77
C TYR A 300 -4.90 -18.58 -6.30
N LEU A 301 -4.68 -17.71 -5.31
CA LEU A 301 -5.63 -16.70 -4.85
C LEU A 301 -5.34 -15.32 -5.45
N GLU A 302 -4.35 -15.21 -6.33
CA GLU A 302 -3.91 -13.98 -6.99
C GLU A 302 -4.01 -14.14 -8.51
N GLY A 303 -5.11 -14.75 -8.96
CA GLY A 303 -5.40 -15.02 -10.38
C GLY A 303 -6.20 -13.90 -11.06
N GLN A 304 -5.86 -12.64 -10.75
CA GLN A 304 -6.54 -11.47 -11.32
C GLN A 304 -6.29 -11.34 -12.82
N ASP A 305 -7.25 -10.71 -13.51
CA ASP A 305 -7.12 -10.29 -14.91
C ASP A 305 -6.13 -9.11 -15.02
N MET A 306 -4.83 -9.43 -15.01
CA MET A 306 -3.77 -8.44 -14.95
C MET A 306 -2.40 -8.97 -15.40
N TRP A 307 -1.41 -8.05 -15.40
CA TRP A 307 -0.01 -8.41 -15.48
C TRP A 307 0.46 -9.13 -14.21
N HIS A 308 0.99 -10.33 -14.37
CA HIS A 308 1.68 -11.08 -13.32
C HIS A 308 3.18 -10.77 -13.41
N LEU A 309 3.60 -9.83 -12.59
CA LEU A 309 4.96 -9.33 -12.49
C LEU A 309 5.49 -9.55 -11.06
N SER A 310 6.78 -9.72 -10.92
CA SER A 310 7.40 -10.24 -9.70
C SER A 310 8.41 -9.27 -9.08
N GLY A 311 8.79 -9.53 -7.84
CA GLY A 311 9.83 -8.78 -7.15
C GLY A 311 9.31 -7.96 -5.98
N ILE A 312 10.19 -7.16 -5.39
CA ILE A 312 9.85 -6.20 -4.34
C ILE A 312 9.27 -4.96 -5.03
N HIS A 313 7.92 -4.88 -5.09
CA HIS A 313 7.22 -3.89 -5.91
C HIS A 313 6.66 -2.70 -5.11
N ARG A 314 6.80 -2.72 -3.78
CA ARG A 314 6.39 -1.63 -2.89
C ARG A 314 7.54 -1.25 -1.95
N ASP A 315 7.33 -0.22 -1.13
CA ASP A 315 8.36 0.33 -0.27
C ASP A 315 8.92 -0.69 0.72
N VAL A 316 10.20 -0.50 1.05
CA VAL A 316 10.90 -1.24 2.11
C VAL A 316 11.56 -0.24 3.04
N TYR A 317 11.37 -0.44 4.35
CA TYR A 317 11.95 0.45 5.35
C TYR A 317 12.17 -0.24 6.70
N LEU A 318 12.97 0.40 7.54
CA LEU A 318 13.11 0.02 8.95
C LEU A 318 12.39 1.04 9.83
N VAL A 319 11.83 0.54 10.93
CA VAL A 319 11.36 1.39 12.03
C VAL A 319 11.95 0.91 13.35
N ALA A 320 12.10 1.86 14.29
CA ALA A 320 12.55 1.53 15.65
C ALA A 320 11.57 2.04 16.70
N THR A 321 11.35 1.24 17.73
CA THR A 321 10.42 1.55 18.81
C THR A 321 11.08 1.29 20.17
N PRO A 322 10.54 1.84 21.29
CA PRO A 322 10.90 1.37 22.62
C PRO A 322 10.65 -0.15 22.79
N LYS A 323 11.28 -0.79 23.78
CA LYS A 323 11.07 -2.23 24.08
C LYS A 323 9.62 -2.56 24.44
N VAL A 324 8.95 -1.65 25.10
CA VAL A 324 7.50 -1.69 25.37
C VAL A 324 6.87 -0.48 24.69
N PHE A 325 5.99 -0.72 23.74
CA PHE A 325 5.52 0.34 22.85
C PHE A 325 4.06 0.11 22.41
N VAL A 326 3.41 1.17 21.92
CA VAL A 326 2.11 1.06 21.25
C VAL A 326 2.33 0.48 19.87
N SER A 327 1.95 -0.79 19.68
CA SER A 327 2.13 -1.54 18.43
C SER A 327 0.95 -1.44 17.46
N ASP A 328 -0.24 -1.07 17.96
CA ASP A 328 -1.43 -0.91 17.12
C ASP A 328 -2.37 0.13 17.73
N HIS A 329 -3.15 0.77 16.86
CA HIS A 329 -4.19 1.69 17.28
C HIS A 329 -5.46 1.52 16.41
N TYR A 330 -6.61 1.63 17.06
CA TYR A 330 -7.90 1.59 16.38
C TYR A 330 -8.77 2.74 16.83
N ILE A 331 -9.14 3.61 15.89
CA ILE A 331 -9.92 4.81 16.12
C ILE A 331 -11.38 4.53 15.75
N THR A 332 -12.27 4.72 16.71
CA THR A 332 -13.72 4.64 16.50
C THR A 332 -14.39 5.91 17.01
N SER A 333 -15.54 6.24 16.46
CA SER A 333 -16.34 7.38 16.90
C SER A 333 -17.81 7.01 17.03
N SER A 334 -18.47 7.57 18.04
CA SER A 334 -19.93 7.52 18.22
C SER A 334 -20.46 8.94 18.03
N LEU A 335 -21.15 9.16 16.92
CA LEU A 335 -21.49 10.51 16.43
C LEU A 335 -23.00 10.66 16.27
N ASN A 336 -23.50 11.90 16.34
CA ASN A 336 -24.82 12.21 15.86
C ASN A 336 -24.94 11.97 14.34
N ASN A 337 -26.16 12.01 13.80
CA ASN A 337 -26.40 11.66 12.40
C ASN A 337 -25.66 12.56 11.40
N GLU A 338 -25.39 13.80 11.74
CA GLU A 338 -24.67 14.78 10.96
C GLU A 338 -23.15 14.71 11.12
N ALA A 339 -22.66 13.87 12.06
CA ALA A 339 -21.26 13.74 12.47
C ALA A 339 -20.63 15.06 12.99
N THR A 340 -21.44 15.95 13.60
CA THR A 340 -21.00 17.25 14.13
C THR A 340 -20.73 17.26 15.62
N SER A 341 -21.12 16.18 16.32
CA SER A 341 -20.87 16.02 17.76
C SER A 341 -20.86 14.55 18.16
N GLY A 342 -20.20 14.23 19.27
CA GLY A 342 -20.14 12.88 19.79
C GLY A 342 -18.92 12.59 20.67
N SER A 343 -18.34 11.42 20.48
CA SER A 343 -17.13 10.98 21.16
C SER A 343 -16.23 10.20 20.21
N MET A 344 -14.94 10.16 20.54
CA MET A 344 -13.93 9.33 19.88
C MET A 344 -13.32 8.38 20.92
N SER A 345 -13.10 7.15 20.53
CA SER A 345 -12.34 6.17 21.31
C SER A 345 -11.15 5.67 20.50
N VAL A 346 -9.98 5.73 21.10
CA VAL A 346 -8.74 5.21 20.52
C VAL A 346 -8.29 4.03 21.36
N LYS A 347 -8.41 2.83 20.81
CA LYS A 347 -7.91 1.60 21.40
C LYS A 347 -6.44 1.46 21.01
N LEU A 348 -5.57 1.33 21.98
CA LEU A 348 -4.12 1.21 21.85
C LEU A 348 -3.69 -0.17 22.34
N THR A 349 -2.97 -0.92 21.52
CA THR A 349 -2.34 -2.17 21.92
C THR A 349 -0.92 -1.87 22.37
N VAL A 350 -0.62 -2.10 23.63
CA VAL A 350 0.75 -1.95 24.17
C VAL A 350 1.43 -3.31 24.10
N ASP A 351 2.42 -3.44 23.24
CA ASP A 351 3.25 -4.63 23.15
C ASP A 351 4.29 -4.67 24.27
N ASN A 352 4.25 -5.71 25.06
CA ASN A 352 5.23 -6.02 26.10
C ASN A 352 5.59 -7.51 26.05
N ARG A 353 5.97 -7.99 24.88
CA ARG A 353 6.35 -9.40 24.65
C ARG A 353 7.59 -9.83 25.44
N ASN A 354 8.42 -8.88 25.86
CA ASN A 354 9.62 -9.15 26.65
C ASN A 354 9.35 -9.22 28.16
N THR A 355 8.10 -9.16 28.59
CA THR A 355 7.67 -9.28 29.99
C THR A 355 8.32 -8.29 30.94
N VAL A 356 8.64 -7.08 30.47
CA VAL A 356 9.26 -6.01 31.28
C VAL A 356 8.23 -5.45 32.25
N SER A 357 8.54 -5.44 33.53
CA SER A 357 7.72 -4.73 34.54
C SER A 357 7.86 -3.22 34.35
N THR A 358 6.83 -2.56 33.87
CA THR A 358 6.89 -1.12 33.57
C THR A 358 5.52 -0.44 33.68
N THR A 359 5.56 0.87 33.84
CA THR A 359 4.38 1.73 33.77
C THR A 359 4.57 2.74 32.64
N LYS A 360 3.57 2.90 31.77
CA LYS A 360 3.56 3.87 30.68
C LYS A 360 2.31 4.74 30.77
N THR A 361 2.46 6.03 30.50
CA THR A 361 1.35 6.94 30.29
C THR A 361 1.10 7.08 28.80
N LEU A 362 -0.11 6.72 28.37
CA LEU A 362 -0.56 6.80 26.98
C LEU A 362 -1.47 8.02 26.85
N GLN A 363 -1.09 8.98 26.03
CA GLN A 363 -1.85 10.19 25.77
C GLN A 363 -2.35 10.20 24.35
N VAL A 364 -3.62 10.56 24.18
CA VAL A 364 -4.23 10.83 22.86
C VAL A 364 -4.67 12.29 22.82
N SER A 365 -4.25 13.02 21.81
CA SER A 365 -4.68 14.40 21.55
C SER A 365 -5.33 14.50 20.20
N LEU A 366 -6.50 15.13 20.12
CA LEU A 366 -7.21 15.44 18.90
C LEU A 366 -6.96 16.91 18.55
N LEU A 367 -6.44 17.16 17.37
CA LEU A 367 -6.11 18.48 16.86
C LEU A 367 -6.95 18.78 15.60
N ASP A 368 -7.32 20.04 15.39
CA ASP A 368 -7.94 20.48 14.14
C ASP A 368 -6.89 20.69 13.01
N ALA A 369 -7.33 21.16 11.85
CA ALA A 369 -6.43 21.38 10.71
C ALA A 369 -5.44 22.54 10.93
N ASP A 370 -5.70 23.42 11.89
CA ASP A 370 -4.81 24.52 12.28
C ASP A 370 -3.92 24.14 13.48
N ASP A 371 -3.87 22.83 13.81
CA ASP A 371 -3.09 22.23 14.92
C ASP A 371 -3.53 22.71 16.32
N ASN A 372 -4.76 23.25 16.46
CA ASN A 372 -5.34 23.59 17.75
C ASN A 372 -5.89 22.33 18.44
N GLN A 373 -5.56 22.15 19.71
CA GLN A 373 -6.04 21.01 20.48
C GLN A 373 -7.55 21.14 20.79
N ILE A 374 -8.33 20.19 20.26
CA ILE A 374 -9.78 20.09 20.48
C ILE A 374 -10.08 19.32 21.77
N ALA A 375 -9.36 18.20 21.97
CA ALA A 375 -9.52 17.36 23.16
C ALA A 375 -8.24 16.56 23.42
N THR A 376 -8.09 16.14 24.67
CA THR A 376 -7.00 15.23 25.07
C THR A 376 -7.48 14.28 26.15
N GLY A 377 -6.88 13.10 26.21
CA GLY A 377 -7.16 12.11 27.24
C GLY A 377 -5.95 11.21 27.46
N THR A 378 -5.92 10.54 28.61
CA THR A 378 -4.83 9.66 28.98
C THR A 378 -5.32 8.33 29.53
N GLN A 379 -4.48 7.31 29.40
CA GLN A 379 -4.62 6.02 30.08
C GLN A 379 -3.26 5.57 30.60
N THR A 380 -3.27 4.78 31.66
CA THR A 380 -2.05 4.18 32.20
C THR A 380 -2.00 2.70 31.83
N TYR A 381 -0.89 2.28 31.25
CA TYR A 381 -0.51 0.89 31.17
C TYR A 381 0.44 0.58 32.34
N SER A 382 0.19 -0.50 33.07
CA SER A 382 1.09 -1.02 34.08
C SER A 382 1.01 -2.53 34.08
N GLY A 383 2.14 -3.20 33.90
CA GLY A 383 2.16 -4.66 33.80
C GLY A 383 3.43 -5.22 33.18
N THR A 384 3.35 -6.53 32.90
CA THR A 384 4.44 -7.35 32.34
C THR A 384 4.00 -8.10 31.08
N SER A 385 2.85 -7.76 30.50
CA SER A 385 2.31 -8.47 29.32
C SER A 385 1.62 -7.50 28.37
N THR A 386 1.57 -7.87 27.09
CA THR A 386 0.80 -7.14 26.08
C THR A 386 -0.64 -6.95 26.52
N ALA A 387 -1.16 -5.73 26.37
CA ALA A 387 -2.51 -5.36 26.80
C ALA A 387 -3.10 -4.22 25.96
N GLU A 388 -4.43 -4.21 25.85
CA GLU A 388 -5.17 -3.12 25.24
C GLU A 388 -5.59 -2.06 26.27
N LYS A 389 -5.51 -0.80 25.88
CA LYS A 389 -5.98 0.37 26.62
C LYS A 389 -6.82 1.26 25.71
N THR A 390 -7.90 1.80 26.22
CA THR A 390 -8.76 2.68 25.43
C THR A 390 -8.78 4.07 26.03
N VAL A 391 -8.40 5.07 25.25
CA VAL A 391 -8.58 6.49 25.59
C VAL A 391 -9.84 6.98 24.91
N THR A 392 -10.76 7.56 25.69
CA THR A 392 -12.03 8.11 25.18
C THR A 392 -12.05 9.62 25.33
N LEU A 393 -12.28 10.32 24.24
CA LEU A 393 -12.49 11.77 24.17
C LEU A 393 -14.00 12.02 24.03
N SER A 394 -14.62 12.51 25.10
CA SER A 394 -16.08 12.71 25.18
C SER A 394 -16.45 14.19 25.00
N GLY A 395 -17.74 14.43 24.66
CA GLY A 395 -18.30 15.78 24.58
C GLY A 395 -17.77 16.61 23.40
N LEU A 396 -17.29 15.95 22.35
CA LEU A 396 -16.86 16.63 21.13
C LEU A 396 -18.05 17.32 20.48
N SER A 397 -17.86 18.58 20.09
CA SER A 397 -18.90 19.42 19.47
C SER A 397 -18.30 20.31 18.40
N ASN A 398 -19.16 20.84 17.53
CA ASN A 398 -18.75 21.67 16.39
C ASN A 398 -17.70 20.98 15.48
N LEU A 399 -17.80 19.65 15.38
CA LEU A 399 -16.96 18.88 14.48
C LEU A 399 -17.33 19.21 13.02
N ARG A 400 -16.32 19.34 12.17
CA ARG A 400 -16.47 19.43 10.71
C ARG A 400 -16.41 18.00 10.15
N PRO A 401 -17.53 17.49 9.58
CA PRO A 401 -17.57 16.12 9.08
C PRO A 401 -16.73 15.95 7.82
N TRP A 402 -16.13 14.78 7.67
CA TRP A 402 -15.44 14.36 6.47
C TRP A 402 -16.42 13.78 5.43
N SER A 403 -16.25 14.19 4.17
CA SER A 403 -16.91 13.55 3.02
C SER A 403 -16.03 13.70 1.78
N ALA A 404 -16.35 13.00 0.67
CA ALA A 404 -15.61 13.17 -0.58
C ALA A 404 -15.69 14.60 -1.15
N GLU A 405 -16.75 15.37 -0.81
CA GLU A 405 -16.94 16.75 -1.25
C GLU A 405 -16.27 17.79 -0.30
N ASP A 406 -16.10 17.41 0.97
CA ASP A 406 -15.45 18.22 2.00
C ASP A 406 -14.57 17.30 2.87
N PRO A 407 -13.34 16.97 2.42
CA PRO A 407 -12.47 15.99 3.05
C PRO A 407 -11.69 16.57 4.22
N TYR A 408 -12.38 17.15 5.20
CA TYR A 408 -11.74 17.73 6.37
C TYR A 408 -11.14 16.66 7.29
N LEU A 409 -9.87 16.81 7.60
CA LEU A 409 -9.13 15.89 8.44
C LEU A 409 -8.67 16.56 9.74
N TYR A 410 -8.86 15.84 10.83
CA TYR A 410 -8.23 16.10 12.11
C TYR A 410 -6.95 15.31 12.22
N THR A 411 -6.08 15.70 13.14
CA THR A 411 -4.88 14.91 13.50
C THR A 411 -5.08 14.30 14.88
N VAL A 412 -4.98 12.98 14.96
CA VAL A 412 -4.93 12.24 16.20
C VAL A 412 -3.47 11.97 16.52
N VAL A 413 -2.94 12.58 17.56
CA VAL A 413 -1.58 12.37 18.05
C VAL A 413 -1.62 11.41 19.22
N VAL A 414 -0.84 10.34 19.14
CA VAL A 414 -0.62 9.39 20.23
C VAL A 414 0.78 9.58 20.75
N SER A 415 0.96 9.76 22.06
CA SER A 415 2.27 9.76 22.70
C SER A 415 2.32 8.79 23.87
N GLN A 416 3.46 8.15 24.01
CA GLN A 416 3.80 7.27 25.11
C GLN A 416 4.91 7.89 25.94
N LYS A 417 4.73 7.90 27.28
CA LYS A 417 5.70 8.41 28.24
C LYS A 417 6.11 7.31 29.20
N ASP A 418 7.35 7.37 29.65
CA ASP A 418 7.87 6.49 30.70
C ASP A 418 7.25 6.81 32.08
N GLU A 419 7.67 6.09 33.10
CA GLU A 419 7.22 6.27 34.50
C GLU A 419 7.62 7.63 35.09
N ASN A 420 8.63 8.30 34.55
CA ASN A 420 9.11 9.62 34.94
C ASN A 420 8.44 10.77 34.17
N GLY A 421 7.60 10.44 33.19
CA GLY A 421 6.89 11.37 32.32
C GLY A 421 7.67 11.84 31.08
N ALA A 422 8.85 11.26 30.82
CA ALA A 422 9.61 11.53 29.61
C ALA A 422 8.96 10.83 28.39
N GLU A 423 8.85 11.52 27.26
CA GLU A 423 8.35 10.92 26.01
C GLU A 423 9.34 9.89 25.48
N GLU A 424 8.82 8.74 25.06
CA GLU A 424 9.59 7.64 24.49
C GLU A 424 9.17 7.35 23.04
N MET A 425 7.92 7.67 22.70
CA MET A 425 7.35 7.41 21.38
C MET A 425 6.18 8.35 21.13
N ALA A 426 6.07 8.82 19.89
CA ALA A 426 4.89 9.51 19.38
C ALA A 426 4.64 9.15 17.93
N PHE A 427 3.39 9.20 17.49
CA PHE A 427 2.97 9.12 16.09
C PHE A 427 1.65 9.84 15.88
N SER A 428 1.27 10.06 14.64
CA SER A 428 -0.01 10.67 14.32
C SER A 428 -0.76 9.90 13.23
N THR A 429 -2.08 10.09 13.22
CA THR A 429 -2.99 9.56 12.19
C THR A 429 -3.95 10.67 11.80
N LYS A 430 -4.09 10.95 10.50
CA LYS A 430 -5.13 11.84 10.00
C LYS A 430 -6.48 11.12 10.07
N TYR A 431 -7.50 11.77 10.61
CA TYR A 431 -8.80 11.17 10.86
C TYR A 431 -9.96 12.08 10.45
N GLY A 432 -10.93 11.52 9.75
CA GLY A 432 -12.15 12.22 9.32
C GLY A 432 -13.38 11.69 10.08
N PHE A 433 -14.07 12.57 10.80
CA PHE A 433 -15.32 12.21 11.44
C PHE A 433 -16.42 12.03 10.39
N ARG A 434 -17.02 10.87 10.36
CA ARG A 434 -18.14 10.56 9.47
C ARG A 434 -19.08 9.54 10.09
N ASN A 435 -20.35 9.63 9.70
CA ASN A 435 -21.37 8.66 10.06
C ASN A 435 -21.90 8.00 8.79
N ILE A 436 -21.71 6.68 8.67
CA ILE A 436 -22.15 5.88 7.52
C ILE A 436 -23.39 5.10 7.95
N THR A 437 -24.51 5.32 7.29
CA THR A 437 -25.78 4.69 7.65
C THR A 437 -26.49 4.14 6.42
N LYS A 438 -27.33 3.14 6.65
CA LYS A 438 -28.24 2.58 5.64
C LYS A 438 -29.67 2.88 6.04
N SER A 439 -30.48 3.38 5.10
CA SER A 439 -31.92 3.52 5.24
C SER A 439 -32.62 2.91 4.02
N GLY A 440 -33.40 1.85 4.25
CA GLY A 440 -33.86 1.03 3.14
C GLY A 440 -32.70 0.44 2.34
N ASN A 441 -32.69 0.67 1.03
CA ASN A 441 -31.65 0.22 0.11
C ASN A 441 -30.65 1.32 -0.29
N LEU A 442 -30.58 2.41 0.48
CA LEU A 442 -29.72 3.56 0.19
C LEU A 442 -28.67 3.73 1.28
N ILE A 443 -27.50 4.23 0.88
CA ILE A 443 -26.39 4.58 1.77
C ILE A 443 -26.39 6.10 1.97
N TYR A 444 -26.15 6.50 3.20
CA TYR A 444 -26.03 7.90 3.62
C TYR A 444 -24.70 8.11 4.34
N ILE A 445 -24.04 9.21 4.01
CA ILE A 445 -22.86 9.70 4.74
C ILE A 445 -23.22 11.05 5.32
N ASN A 446 -23.08 11.19 6.64
CA ASN A 446 -23.46 12.39 7.39
C ASN A 446 -24.88 12.84 7.06
N LYS A 447 -25.83 11.89 7.02
CA LYS A 447 -27.27 12.09 6.71
C LYS A 447 -27.57 12.47 5.25
N LYS A 448 -26.55 12.62 4.40
CA LYS A 448 -26.73 12.91 2.97
C LYS A 448 -26.69 11.61 2.15
N ARG A 449 -27.68 11.41 1.25
CA ARG A 449 -27.63 10.32 0.28
C ARG A 449 -26.39 10.49 -0.61
N VAL A 450 -25.69 9.40 -0.85
CA VAL A 450 -24.47 9.38 -1.70
C VAL A 450 -24.71 8.49 -2.91
N TYR A 451 -24.23 8.97 -4.06
CA TYR A 451 -24.00 8.16 -5.24
C TYR A 451 -22.51 7.89 -5.38
N PHE A 452 -22.14 6.63 -5.53
CA PHE A 452 -20.75 6.20 -5.71
C PHE A 452 -20.42 6.19 -7.20
N LYS A 453 -19.79 7.28 -7.66
CA LYS A 453 -19.36 7.51 -9.05
C LYS A 453 -17.91 7.08 -9.18
N GLY A 454 -17.70 5.78 -9.48
CA GLY A 454 -16.44 5.14 -9.26
C GLY A 454 -15.72 4.65 -10.51
N VAL A 455 -14.46 4.32 -10.28
CA VAL A 455 -13.59 3.60 -11.21
C VAL A 455 -12.90 2.44 -10.48
N ASN A 456 -12.64 1.37 -11.21
CA ASN A 456 -11.72 0.32 -10.81
C ASN A 456 -10.29 0.76 -11.10
N THR A 457 -9.33 0.34 -10.29
CA THR A 457 -7.92 0.67 -10.49
C THR A 457 -7.05 -0.57 -10.40
N GLN A 458 -5.97 -0.60 -11.17
CA GLN A 458 -4.92 -1.60 -11.08
C GLN A 458 -3.57 -0.90 -10.84
N ASP A 459 -2.66 -1.54 -10.09
CA ASP A 459 -1.28 -1.05 -9.96
C ASP A 459 -0.51 -1.41 -11.23
N THR A 460 -0.47 -0.49 -12.19
CA THR A 460 0.27 -0.67 -13.44
C THR A 460 1.02 0.61 -13.81
N HIS A 461 2.34 0.54 -13.80
CA HIS A 461 3.20 1.61 -14.29
C HIS A 461 3.96 1.13 -15.53
N PRO A 462 3.99 1.93 -16.60
CA PRO A 462 4.57 1.48 -17.88
C PRO A 462 6.05 1.11 -17.81
N GLU A 463 6.81 1.72 -16.92
CA GLU A 463 8.26 1.48 -16.78
C GLU A 463 8.61 0.62 -15.56
N TYR A 464 7.76 0.61 -14.53
CA TYR A 464 8.08 -0.04 -13.27
C TYR A 464 7.23 -1.27 -12.98
N GLY A 465 6.28 -1.57 -13.89
CA GLY A 465 5.37 -2.71 -13.75
C GLY A 465 4.34 -2.46 -12.64
N ARG A 466 4.36 -3.27 -11.60
CA ARG A 466 3.46 -3.11 -10.46
C ARG A 466 3.94 -2.12 -9.39
N ALA A 467 5.14 -1.58 -9.55
CA ALA A 467 5.66 -0.55 -8.66
C ALA A 467 5.13 0.83 -9.09
N ILE A 468 4.18 1.36 -8.32
CA ILE A 468 3.60 2.69 -8.55
C ILE A 468 4.27 3.69 -7.63
N ASP A 469 4.85 4.73 -8.21
CA ASP A 469 5.44 5.82 -7.42
C ASP A 469 4.38 6.83 -6.94
N MET A 470 4.78 7.62 -5.97
CA MET A 470 3.91 8.63 -5.35
C MET A 470 3.39 9.66 -6.36
N GLU A 471 4.23 10.05 -7.34
CA GLU A 471 3.85 11.03 -8.35
C GLU A 471 2.72 10.49 -9.24
N THR A 472 2.82 9.23 -9.66
CA THR A 472 1.79 8.56 -10.46
C THR A 472 0.49 8.41 -9.66
N MET A 473 0.55 7.98 -8.39
CA MET A 473 -0.63 7.90 -7.53
C MET A 473 -1.34 9.25 -7.41
N MET A 474 -0.60 10.31 -7.11
CA MET A 474 -1.16 11.66 -6.95
C MET A 474 -1.72 12.19 -8.26
N LYS A 475 -1.08 11.91 -9.39
CA LYS A 475 -1.55 12.27 -10.73
C LYS A 475 -2.89 11.60 -11.03
N ASP A 476 -2.99 10.29 -10.84
CA ASP A 476 -4.21 9.53 -11.08
C ASP A 476 -5.37 10.06 -10.22
N LEU A 477 -5.18 10.17 -8.91
CA LEU A 477 -6.20 10.67 -8.00
C LEU A 477 -6.63 12.10 -8.36
N THR A 478 -5.69 12.98 -8.72
CA THR A 478 -6.00 14.34 -9.16
C THR A 478 -6.82 14.36 -10.45
N MET A 479 -6.50 13.50 -11.42
CA MET A 479 -7.25 13.37 -12.67
C MET A 479 -8.65 12.81 -12.40
N MET A 480 -8.79 11.81 -11.53
CA MET A 480 -10.08 11.28 -11.10
C MET A 480 -10.98 12.37 -10.49
N LYS A 481 -10.44 13.20 -9.59
CA LYS A 481 -11.19 14.34 -9.02
C LYS A 481 -11.64 15.33 -10.09
N LYS A 482 -10.78 15.67 -11.04
CA LYS A 482 -11.13 16.57 -12.17
C LYS A 482 -12.22 15.99 -13.07
N ALA A 483 -12.33 14.66 -13.13
CA ALA A 483 -13.38 13.94 -13.86
C ALA A 483 -14.66 13.69 -13.03
N ASN A 484 -14.78 14.28 -11.84
CA ASN A 484 -15.88 14.06 -10.88
C ASN A 484 -16.03 12.60 -10.41
N VAL A 485 -14.98 11.82 -10.45
CA VAL A 485 -14.93 10.52 -9.78
C VAL A 485 -14.83 10.77 -8.27
N ASN A 486 -15.70 10.13 -7.51
CA ASN A 486 -15.71 10.21 -6.05
C ASN A 486 -15.45 8.86 -5.38
N THR A 487 -15.33 7.77 -6.13
CA THR A 487 -15.19 6.43 -5.60
C THR A 487 -14.08 5.66 -6.32
N VAL A 488 -13.29 4.92 -5.56
CA VAL A 488 -12.25 4.02 -6.07
C VAL A 488 -12.52 2.62 -5.50
N ARG A 489 -12.62 1.61 -6.37
CA ARG A 489 -12.49 0.21 -5.97
C ARG A 489 -11.05 -0.22 -6.20
N THR A 490 -10.42 -0.73 -5.16
CA THR A 490 -9.03 -1.19 -5.22
C THR A 490 -8.94 -2.58 -5.86
N SER A 491 -9.37 -2.69 -7.10
CA SER A 491 -9.44 -3.96 -7.82
C SER A 491 -8.03 -4.47 -8.16
N HIS A 492 -7.62 -5.70 -7.75
CA HIS A 492 -8.41 -6.55 -6.85
C HIS A 492 -7.55 -6.92 -5.63
N TYR A 493 -7.02 -5.91 -4.96
CA TYR A 493 -6.10 -6.04 -3.82
C TYR A 493 -5.91 -4.69 -3.10
N PRO A 494 -5.53 -4.69 -1.82
CA PRO A 494 -5.25 -3.45 -1.10
C PRO A 494 -4.08 -2.67 -1.72
N ARG A 495 -4.18 -1.36 -1.72
CA ARG A 495 -3.14 -0.45 -2.22
C ARG A 495 -2.03 -0.22 -1.21
N GLN A 496 -0.98 0.50 -1.61
CA GLN A 496 0.04 0.97 -0.67
C GLN A 496 -0.60 1.91 0.38
N PRO A 497 -0.15 1.87 1.65
CA PRO A 497 -0.73 2.71 2.71
C PRO A 497 -0.80 4.19 2.37
N LYS A 498 0.24 4.74 1.72
CA LYS A 498 0.29 6.14 1.30
C LYS A 498 -0.85 6.55 0.35
N MET A 499 -1.37 5.62 -0.46
CA MET A 499 -2.47 5.93 -1.38
C MET A 499 -3.79 6.17 -0.63
N TYR A 500 -4.03 5.45 0.47
CA TYR A 500 -5.21 5.70 1.32
C TYR A 500 -5.12 7.08 1.98
N ALA A 501 -3.95 7.47 2.49
CA ALA A 501 -3.75 8.81 3.03
C ALA A 501 -4.01 9.92 1.99
N MET A 502 -3.61 9.71 0.73
CA MET A 502 -3.95 10.61 -0.38
C MET A 502 -5.47 10.63 -0.64
N MET A 503 -6.13 9.47 -0.64
CA MET A 503 -7.58 9.38 -0.85
C MET A 503 -8.37 9.99 0.30
N ASP A 504 -7.88 9.91 1.54
CA ASP A 504 -8.44 10.62 2.69
C ASP A 504 -8.40 12.14 2.49
N ALA A 505 -7.24 12.66 2.07
CA ALA A 505 -7.01 14.09 1.92
C ALA A 505 -7.71 14.67 0.68
N LEU A 506 -7.77 13.93 -0.42
CA LEU A 506 -8.42 14.37 -1.65
C LEU A 506 -9.94 14.12 -1.65
N GLY A 507 -10.45 13.31 -0.73
CA GLY A 507 -11.87 13.01 -0.60
C GLY A 507 -12.35 11.98 -1.62
N PHE A 508 -12.04 10.70 -1.39
CA PHE A 508 -12.60 9.57 -2.14
C PHE A 508 -13.32 8.62 -1.20
N TYR A 509 -14.37 8.01 -1.68
CA TYR A 509 -14.97 6.84 -1.07
C TYR A 509 -14.27 5.60 -1.62
N VAL A 510 -13.77 4.74 -0.74
CA VAL A 510 -13.00 3.57 -1.14
C VAL A 510 -13.76 2.30 -0.83
N MET A 511 -13.83 1.43 -1.83
CA MET A 511 -14.13 0.01 -1.64
C MET A 511 -12.79 -0.72 -1.64
N ASP A 512 -12.32 -1.04 -0.44
CA ASP A 512 -11.04 -1.72 -0.23
C ASP A 512 -11.21 -3.22 -0.37
N GLU A 513 -10.43 -3.84 -1.26
CA GLU A 513 -10.65 -5.22 -1.66
C GLU A 513 -9.49 -6.12 -1.25
N ALA A 514 -9.84 -7.25 -0.63
CA ALA A 514 -8.89 -8.28 -0.22
C ALA A 514 -8.26 -8.96 -1.44
N ASP A 515 -6.98 -9.26 -1.36
CA ASP A 515 -6.18 -9.91 -2.41
C ASP A 515 -6.57 -11.39 -2.60
N VAL A 516 -7.81 -11.61 -3.06
CA VAL A 516 -8.42 -12.94 -3.23
C VAL A 516 -9.13 -13.02 -4.55
N GLU A 517 -8.50 -13.68 -5.53
CA GLU A 517 -9.14 -14.03 -6.79
C GLU A 517 -8.70 -15.41 -7.26
N CYS A 518 -9.67 -16.29 -7.52
CA CYS A 518 -9.41 -17.64 -8.01
C CYS A 518 -10.32 -18.01 -9.19
N HIS A 519 -10.49 -17.07 -10.14
CA HIS A 519 -11.45 -17.15 -11.24
C HIS A 519 -11.34 -18.46 -12.01
N TYR A 520 -10.13 -18.92 -12.34
CA TYR A 520 -9.94 -20.16 -13.08
C TYR A 520 -10.28 -21.42 -12.27
N ASN A 521 -10.14 -21.38 -10.94
CA ASN A 521 -10.43 -22.52 -10.06
C ASN A 521 -11.26 -22.08 -8.85
N GLN A 522 -12.53 -21.76 -9.09
CA GLN A 522 -13.46 -21.29 -8.04
C GLN A 522 -13.72 -22.31 -6.94
N ASN A 523 -13.35 -23.60 -7.14
CA ASN A 523 -13.45 -24.63 -6.11
C ASN A 523 -12.59 -24.30 -4.87
N LEU A 524 -11.54 -23.51 -5.00
CA LEU A 524 -10.70 -23.11 -3.89
C LEU A 524 -11.51 -22.33 -2.82
N SER A 525 -12.48 -21.54 -3.23
CA SER A 525 -13.34 -20.77 -2.32
C SER A 525 -14.30 -21.66 -1.49
N SER A 526 -14.49 -22.92 -1.87
CA SER A 526 -15.27 -23.89 -1.11
C SER A 526 -14.40 -24.93 -0.39
N ASN A 527 -13.10 -24.97 -0.69
CA ASN A 527 -12.17 -25.90 -0.08
C ASN A 527 -11.63 -25.33 1.24
N SER A 528 -11.99 -25.98 2.36
CA SER A 528 -11.63 -25.52 3.70
C SER A 528 -10.12 -25.45 3.97
N SER A 529 -9.29 -26.16 3.20
CA SER A 529 -7.82 -26.08 3.35
C SER A 529 -7.26 -24.72 2.92
N TRP A 530 -8.03 -23.90 2.19
CA TRP A 530 -7.65 -22.56 1.73
C TRP A 530 -8.16 -21.45 2.65
N ILE A 531 -8.93 -21.79 3.69
CA ILE A 531 -9.58 -20.79 4.55
C ILE A 531 -8.55 -19.90 5.27
N THR A 532 -7.44 -20.48 5.73
CA THR A 532 -6.37 -19.72 6.40
C THR A 532 -5.78 -18.65 5.50
N ALA A 533 -5.49 -18.98 4.24
CA ALA A 533 -4.92 -18.06 3.28
C ALA A 533 -5.91 -16.93 2.89
N MET A 534 -7.20 -17.25 2.75
CA MET A 534 -8.23 -16.24 2.45
C MET A 534 -8.51 -15.33 3.65
N ASP A 535 -8.57 -15.89 4.84
CA ASP A 535 -8.89 -15.14 6.06
C ASP A 535 -7.74 -14.21 6.48
N ASP A 536 -6.48 -14.66 6.35
CA ASP A 536 -5.30 -13.82 6.61
C ASP A 536 -5.30 -12.57 5.72
N ARG A 537 -5.60 -12.70 4.41
CA ARG A 537 -5.68 -11.58 3.48
C ARG A 537 -6.76 -10.57 3.88
N THR A 538 -7.95 -11.06 4.24
CA THR A 538 -9.06 -10.22 4.71
C THR A 538 -8.72 -9.53 6.02
N LYS A 539 -8.16 -10.27 6.97
CA LYS A 539 -7.77 -9.75 8.29
C LYS A 539 -6.74 -8.64 8.17
N ARG A 540 -5.67 -8.87 7.37
CA ARG A 540 -4.60 -7.89 7.17
C ARG A 540 -5.10 -6.60 6.55
N MET A 541 -5.91 -6.68 5.50
CA MET A 541 -6.55 -5.50 4.89
C MET A 541 -7.31 -4.67 5.94
N VAL A 542 -8.21 -5.29 6.67
CA VAL A 542 -9.06 -4.56 7.63
C VAL A 542 -8.24 -3.95 8.76
N LEU A 543 -7.30 -4.70 9.36
CA LEU A 543 -6.50 -4.21 10.49
C LEU A 543 -5.59 -3.06 10.09
N ARG A 544 -5.00 -3.12 8.90
CA ARG A 544 -4.14 -2.05 8.39
C ARG A 544 -4.92 -0.78 8.07
N ASP A 545 -6.06 -0.91 7.37
CA ASP A 545 -6.70 0.24 6.70
C ASP A 545 -7.93 0.78 7.46
N ARG A 546 -8.30 0.19 8.61
CA ARG A 546 -9.53 0.54 9.37
C ARG A 546 -9.60 1.99 9.87
N ASN A 547 -8.47 2.69 10.02
CA ASN A 547 -8.46 4.08 10.48
C ASN A 547 -8.68 5.10 9.36
N HIS A 548 -8.64 4.69 8.09
CA HIS A 548 -8.85 5.59 6.94
C HIS A 548 -10.31 6.00 6.79
N PRO A 549 -10.63 7.31 6.83
CA PRO A 549 -12.00 7.78 6.61
C PRO A 549 -12.50 7.55 5.19
N SER A 550 -11.65 7.46 4.21
CA SER A 550 -12.00 7.16 2.81
C SER A 550 -12.62 5.77 2.66
N VAL A 551 -12.17 4.76 3.41
CA VAL A 551 -12.70 3.40 3.31
C VAL A 551 -14.13 3.36 3.81
N ILE A 552 -15.07 3.07 2.91
CA ILE A 552 -16.53 2.98 3.18
C ILE A 552 -17.01 1.54 3.14
N PHE A 553 -16.41 0.73 2.26
CA PHE A 553 -16.75 -0.67 2.06
C PHE A 553 -15.51 -1.54 2.18
N TRP A 554 -15.67 -2.72 2.75
CA TRP A 554 -14.74 -3.82 2.66
C TRP A 554 -15.22 -4.79 1.59
N SER A 555 -14.35 -5.21 0.68
CA SER A 555 -14.66 -6.21 -0.33
C SER A 555 -13.83 -7.46 -0.10
N LEU A 556 -14.47 -8.63 -0.11
CA LEU A 556 -13.84 -9.89 0.28
C LEU A 556 -12.98 -10.51 -0.82
N GLY A 557 -13.01 -9.95 -2.02
CA GLY A 557 -12.27 -10.44 -3.18
C GLY A 557 -13.09 -10.34 -4.46
N ASN A 558 -12.56 -10.96 -5.52
CA ASN A 558 -13.10 -10.91 -6.86
C ASN A 558 -13.24 -12.32 -7.43
N GLU A 559 -14.23 -12.55 -8.29
CA GLU A 559 -14.44 -13.67 -9.22
C GLU A 559 -14.05 -15.09 -8.72
N CYS A 560 -14.19 -15.37 -7.44
CA CYS A 560 -13.95 -16.69 -6.84
C CYS A 560 -15.21 -17.56 -6.71
N GLY A 561 -16.32 -17.17 -7.35
CA GLY A 561 -17.61 -17.86 -7.20
C GLY A 561 -18.20 -17.72 -5.79
N GLY A 562 -19.19 -18.54 -5.45
CA GLY A 562 -19.98 -18.45 -4.21
C GLY A 562 -19.54 -19.44 -3.12
N GLY A 563 -18.24 -19.63 -2.91
CA GLY A 563 -17.73 -20.66 -1.99
C GLY A 563 -17.97 -20.37 -0.51
N SER A 564 -18.05 -21.44 0.29
CA SER A 564 -18.37 -21.36 1.74
C SER A 564 -17.33 -20.63 2.58
N ASN A 565 -16.07 -20.55 2.13
CA ASN A 565 -15.00 -19.85 2.85
C ASN A 565 -15.30 -18.34 3.00
N PHE A 566 -16.04 -17.74 2.06
CA PHE A 566 -16.46 -16.33 2.17
C PHE A 566 -17.38 -16.05 3.34
N SER A 567 -18.09 -17.05 3.87
CA SER A 567 -18.82 -16.89 5.13
C SER A 567 -17.89 -16.60 6.31
N THR A 568 -16.73 -17.25 6.34
CA THR A 568 -15.71 -17.02 7.38
C THR A 568 -15.10 -15.64 7.23
N THR A 569 -14.61 -15.29 6.05
CA THR A 569 -13.97 -13.98 5.80
C THR A 569 -14.93 -12.82 6.02
N TYR A 570 -16.24 -12.98 5.68
CA TYR A 570 -17.27 -12.02 6.03
C TYR A 570 -17.38 -11.82 7.56
N ASN A 571 -17.46 -12.91 8.32
CA ASN A 571 -17.55 -12.84 9.77
C ASN A 571 -16.29 -12.23 10.39
N THR A 572 -15.12 -12.58 9.90
CA THR A 572 -13.84 -11.96 10.31
C THR A 572 -13.89 -10.45 10.10
N CYS A 573 -14.27 -10.00 8.91
CA CYS A 573 -14.40 -8.59 8.58
C CYS A 573 -15.39 -7.88 9.52
N LYS A 574 -16.61 -8.43 9.73
CA LYS A 574 -17.63 -7.85 10.60
C LYS A 574 -17.25 -7.83 12.08
N ASN A 575 -16.44 -8.78 12.53
CA ASN A 575 -15.91 -8.80 13.90
C ASN A 575 -14.82 -7.75 14.13
N LEU A 576 -14.06 -7.40 13.09
CA LEU A 576 -12.98 -6.42 13.16
C LEU A 576 -13.47 -4.99 12.94
N ASP A 577 -14.50 -4.80 12.10
CA ASP A 577 -15.00 -3.47 11.74
C ASP A 577 -16.50 -3.51 11.38
N SER A 578 -17.22 -2.45 11.67
CA SER A 578 -18.67 -2.39 11.49
C SER A 578 -19.14 -1.95 10.10
N ARG A 579 -18.22 -1.51 9.21
CA ARG A 579 -18.56 -1.05 7.85
C ARG A 579 -19.25 -2.13 7.03
N PHE A 580 -19.85 -1.70 5.92
CA PHE A 580 -20.50 -2.61 4.99
C PHE A 580 -19.48 -3.48 4.27
N VAL A 581 -19.86 -4.75 4.09
CA VAL A 581 -19.05 -5.74 3.37
C VAL A 581 -19.66 -6.00 2.01
N HIS A 582 -18.83 -6.03 0.99
CA HIS A 582 -19.17 -6.33 -0.40
C HIS A 582 -18.48 -7.64 -0.81
N TYR A 583 -19.16 -8.39 -1.67
CA TYR A 583 -18.57 -9.46 -2.47
C TYR A 583 -19.46 -9.72 -3.69
N GLU A 584 -18.89 -9.59 -4.89
CA GLU A 584 -19.62 -9.74 -6.15
C GLU A 584 -20.03 -11.19 -6.41
N GLY A 585 -19.12 -12.16 -6.26
CA GLY A 585 -19.36 -13.59 -6.52
C GLY A 585 -20.44 -14.21 -5.64
N ALA A 586 -20.88 -13.50 -4.63
CA ALA A 586 -22.05 -13.86 -3.83
C ALA A 586 -23.37 -13.70 -4.60
N GLY A 587 -23.37 -12.98 -5.72
CA GLY A 587 -24.61 -12.59 -6.41
C GLY A 587 -25.54 -11.79 -5.49
N SER A 588 -26.84 -11.85 -5.77
CA SER A 588 -27.83 -11.09 -5.01
C SER A 588 -28.30 -11.76 -3.72
N GLY A 589 -27.95 -13.01 -3.48
CA GLY A 589 -28.67 -13.86 -2.53
C GLY A 589 -27.91 -14.33 -1.30
N THR A 590 -26.60 -14.04 -1.18
CA THR A 590 -25.78 -14.66 -0.14
C THR A 590 -25.77 -13.88 1.17
N ASN A 591 -25.48 -14.60 2.25
CA ASN A 591 -25.43 -14.04 3.60
C ASN A 591 -24.07 -13.35 3.92
N TYR A 592 -23.11 -13.36 2.99
CA TYR A 592 -21.77 -12.78 3.18
C TYR A 592 -21.49 -11.56 2.30
N SER A 593 -22.52 -10.80 1.96
CA SER A 593 -22.41 -9.44 1.43
C SER A 593 -23.55 -8.57 1.93
N ASP A 594 -23.27 -7.34 2.35
CA ASP A 594 -24.27 -6.35 2.74
C ASP A 594 -24.87 -5.63 1.51
N LEU A 595 -24.26 -5.80 0.34
CA LEU A 595 -24.69 -5.22 -0.94
C LEU A 595 -25.14 -6.31 -1.91
N GLY A 596 -26.09 -5.99 -2.79
CA GLY A 596 -26.28 -6.71 -4.05
C GLY A 596 -25.30 -6.17 -5.08
N SER A 597 -24.70 -7.04 -5.88
CA SER A 597 -23.69 -6.64 -6.86
C SER A 597 -23.70 -7.52 -8.10
N ASN A 598 -23.32 -6.93 -9.23
CA ASN A 598 -23.02 -7.65 -10.47
C ASN A 598 -21.93 -6.94 -11.25
N MET A 599 -21.31 -7.69 -12.16
CA MET A 599 -20.42 -7.18 -13.19
C MET A 599 -21.15 -7.11 -14.54
N TYR A 600 -20.88 -6.07 -15.30
CA TYR A 600 -21.33 -5.86 -16.67
C TYR A 600 -22.83 -6.14 -16.93
N PRO A 601 -23.75 -5.76 -16.03
CA PRO A 601 -25.18 -5.93 -16.28
C PRO A 601 -25.58 -5.04 -17.48
N THR A 602 -26.50 -5.49 -18.32
CA THR A 602 -27.08 -4.61 -19.33
C THR A 602 -27.87 -3.48 -18.66
N VAL A 603 -28.06 -2.33 -19.36
CA VAL A 603 -28.87 -1.21 -18.84
C VAL A 603 -30.28 -1.68 -18.44
N SER A 604 -30.89 -2.58 -19.22
CA SER A 604 -32.20 -3.15 -18.90
C SER A 604 -32.19 -4.02 -17.64
N SER A 605 -31.09 -4.77 -17.39
CA SER A 605 -30.94 -5.56 -16.16
C SER A 605 -30.79 -4.64 -14.94
N VAL A 606 -30.03 -3.56 -15.07
CA VAL A 606 -29.91 -2.54 -14.03
C VAL A 606 -31.27 -1.89 -13.74
N GLN A 607 -32.05 -1.60 -14.78
CA GLN A 607 -33.39 -1.07 -14.64
C GLN A 607 -34.33 -2.02 -13.88
N GLY A 608 -34.17 -3.34 -14.08
CA GLY A 608 -34.90 -4.36 -13.34
C GLY A 608 -34.57 -4.41 -11.83
N ASN A 609 -33.38 -3.95 -11.44
CA ASN A 609 -32.88 -3.95 -10.07
C ASN A 609 -33.09 -2.63 -9.32
N ARG A 610 -34.05 -1.79 -9.71
CA ARG A 610 -34.28 -0.44 -9.20
C ARG A 610 -34.41 -0.32 -7.69
N SER A 611 -34.86 -1.35 -7.01
CA SER A 611 -35.04 -1.37 -5.54
C SER A 611 -33.90 -2.11 -4.82
N GLY A 612 -32.81 -2.42 -5.52
CA GLY A 612 -31.74 -3.27 -5.02
C GLY A 612 -32.09 -4.75 -5.04
N LEU A 613 -31.10 -5.61 -4.87
CA LEU A 613 -31.29 -7.06 -4.87
C LEU A 613 -31.57 -7.54 -3.43
N ASN A 614 -32.68 -8.27 -3.24
CA ASN A 614 -33.08 -8.82 -1.93
C ASN A 614 -33.11 -7.78 -0.79
N GLY A 615 -33.50 -6.53 -1.08
CA GLY A 615 -33.56 -5.46 -0.09
C GLY A 615 -32.17 -4.89 0.30
N LYS A 616 -31.13 -5.24 -0.41
CA LYS A 616 -29.79 -4.67 -0.23
C LYS A 616 -29.56 -3.50 -1.19
N PRO A 617 -28.74 -2.50 -0.83
CA PRO A 617 -28.24 -1.53 -1.80
C PRO A 617 -27.57 -2.26 -2.96
N TYR A 618 -27.88 -1.86 -4.20
CA TYR A 618 -27.30 -2.47 -5.37
C TYR A 618 -26.13 -1.62 -5.89
N PHE A 619 -24.97 -2.25 -6.08
CA PHE A 619 -23.75 -1.63 -6.56
C PHE A 619 -23.23 -2.38 -7.78
N ILE A 620 -22.89 -1.66 -8.85
CA ILE A 620 -22.31 -2.25 -10.07
C ILE A 620 -20.80 -2.20 -9.92
N CYS A 621 -20.18 -3.30 -9.48
CA CYS A 621 -18.76 -3.27 -9.19
C CYS A 621 -17.90 -3.12 -10.44
N GLU A 622 -18.40 -3.56 -11.62
CA GLU A 622 -17.74 -3.35 -12.91
C GLU A 622 -18.77 -3.11 -14.02
N TYR A 623 -18.57 -2.06 -14.81
CA TYR A 623 -19.36 -1.77 -16.01
C TYR A 623 -18.58 -0.87 -16.99
N ALA A 624 -19.13 -0.65 -18.18
CA ALA A 624 -18.55 0.20 -19.22
C ALA A 624 -17.07 -0.12 -19.49
N HIS A 625 -16.78 -1.41 -19.71
CA HIS A 625 -15.43 -1.97 -19.88
C HIS A 625 -14.59 -1.15 -20.88
N ALA A 626 -13.51 -0.51 -20.37
CA ALA A 626 -12.72 0.47 -21.12
C ALA A 626 -11.50 -0.12 -21.83
N MET A 627 -11.18 -1.38 -21.56
CA MET A 627 -10.08 -2.05 -22.26
C MET A 627 -10.48 -2.30 -23.72
N GLY A 628 -9.66 -1.85 -24.64
CA GLY A 628 -10.05 -1.79 -26.04
C GLY A 628 -11.06 -0.66 -26.30
N GLN A 629 -12.11 -0.91 -27.10
CA GLN A 629 -13.10 0.09 -27.50
C GLN A 629 -14.52 -0.24 -27.04
N ALA A 630 -14.65 -0.86 -25.90
CA ALA A 630 -15.94 -1.34 -25.38
C ALA A 630 -16.69 -0.34 -24.48
N VAL A 631 -16.16 0.86 -24.26
CA VAL A 631 -16.81 1.91 -23.46
C VAL A 631 -18.09 2.39 -24.15
N GLY A 632 -19.23 2.32 -23.45
CA GLY A 632 -20.50 2.79 -23.98
C GLY A 632 -21.61 2.85 -22.94
N ASN A 633 -22.71 3.52 -23.31
CA ASN A 633 -23.94 3.61 -22.54
C ASN A 633 -23.79 4.23 -21.13
N LEU A 634 -22.73 4.99 -20.85
CA LEU A 634 -22.50 5.56 -19.53
C LEU A 634 -23.68 6.43 -19.07
N LYS A 635 -24.20 7.25 -19.99
CA LYS A 635 -25.38 8.09 -19.71
C LYS A 635 -26.61 7.25 -19.39
N GLU A 636 -26.88 6.21 -20.16
CA GLU A 636 -28.03 5.34 -20.00
C GLU A 636 -27.98 4.57 -18.67
N TYR A 637 -26.82 4.12 -18.24
CA TYR A 637 -26.63 3.55 -16.92
C TYR A 637 -26.98 4.56 -15.83
N TRP A 638 -26.46 5.79 -15.95
CA TRP A 638 -26.67 6.82 -14.93
C TRP A 638 -28.11 7.35 -14.93
N ASP A 639 -28.78 7.43 -16.09
CA ASP A 639 -30.22 7.72 -16.15
C ASP A 639 -31.04 6.71 -15.32
N VAL A 640 -30.67 5.44 -15.34
CA VAL A 640 -31.32 4.41 -14.50
C VAL A 640 -30.93 4.53 -13.04
N ILE A 641 -29.64 4.71 -12.74
CA ILE A 641 -29.11 4.80 -11.37
C ILE A 641 -29.74 5.99 -10.60
N GLU A 642 -29.76 7.17 -11.19
CA GLU A 642 -30.28 8.39 -10.56
C GLU A 642 -31.80 8.35 -10.37
N ASN A 643 -32.53 7.67 -11.24
CA ASN A 643 -33.97 7.48 -11.16
C ASN A 643 -34.39 6.26 -10.34
N SER A 644 -33.45 5.55 -9.71
CA SER A 644 -33.74 4.37 -8.88
C SER A 644 -33.83 4.72 -7.38
N THR A 645 -34.45 3.80 -6.62
CA THR A 645 -34.55 3.90 -5.15
C THR A 645 -33.61 2.94 -4.42
N GLY A 646 -32.81 2.13 -5.12
CA GLY A 646 -32.00 1.10 -4.48
C GLY A 646 -30.63 0.88 -5.11
N ILE A 647 -30.34 1.60 -6.21
CA ILE A 647 -29.03 1.54 -6.87
C ILE A 647 -28.19 2.69 -6.34
N ILE A 648 -27.00 2.38 -5.83
CA ILE A 648 -26.14 3.37 -5.16
C ILE A 648 -24.97 3.84 -6.03
N GLY A 649 -24.73 3.23 -7.19
CA GLY A 649 -23.67 3.61 -8.12
C GLY A 649 -22.91 2.42 -8.65
N GLY A 650 -21.67 2.64 -9.07
CA GLY A 650 -20.80 1.60 -9.60
C GLY A 650 -19.42 2.12 -10.00
N CYS A 651 -18.53 1.19 -10.38
CA CYS A 651 -17.17 1.48 -10.81
C CYS A 651 -16.94 1.06 -12.26
N ILE A 652 -16.52 2.00 -13.09
CA ILE A 652 -16.11 1.74 -14.49
C ILE A 652 -14.90 0.81 -14.49
N TRP A 653 -14.87 -0.19 -15.33
CA TRP A 653 -13.66 -0.96 -15.61
C TRP A 653 -12.94 -0.39 -16.82
N ASP A 654 -11.74 0.12 -16.76
CA ASP A 654 -11.01 0.53 -15.57
C ASP A 654 -10.40 1.92 -15.80
N TRP A 655 -9.66 2.45 -14.82
CA TRP A 655 -9.16 3.81 -14.85
C TRP A 655 -8.08 4.05 -15.90
N VAL A 656 -7.12 3.11 -16.03
CA VAL A 656 -6.03 3.21 -16.99
C VAL A 656 -5.85 1.90 -17.73
N ASP A 657 -5.46 1.97 -19.00
CA ASP A 657 -5.02 0.80 -19.74
C ASP A 657 -3.85 0.14 -18.99
N GLN A 658 -3.94 -1.16 -18.77
CA GLN A 658 -2.87 -1.94 -18.17
C GLN A 658 -1.74 -2.14 -19.19
N SER A 659 -1.00 -1.08 -19.46
CA SER A 659 0.04 -1.04 -20.48
C SER A 659 1.43 -0.90 -19.85
N VAL A 660 2.36 -1.75 -20.29
CA VAL A 660 3.75 -1.70 -19.89
C VAL A 660 4.66 -1.57 -21.10
N TYR A 661 5.87 -1.04 -20.95
CA TYR A 661 6.89 -1.19 -21.97
C TYR A 661 7.27 -2.65 -22.10
N ASP A 662 7.33 -3.15 -23.33
CA ASP A 662 7.86 -4.48 -23.58
C ASP A 662 9.41 -4.40 -23.62
N PRO A 663 10.10 -4.88 -22.59
CA PRO A 663 11.55 -4.81 -22.57
C PRO A 663 12.20 -5.64 -23.67
N ALA A 664 11.54 -6.69 -24.17
CA ALA A 664 12.02 -7.55 -25.25
C ALA A 664 11.92 -6.89 -26.64
N ARG A 665 11.17 -5.80 -26.75
CA ARG A 665 10.94 -5.07 -28.01
C ARG A 665 11.60 -3.70 -28.04
N LEU A 666 12.75 -3.56 -27.39
CA LEU A 666 13.57 -2.36 -27.50
C LEU A 666 14.19 -2.29 -28.89
N VAL A 667 13.89 -1.24 -29.64
CA VAL A 667 14.54 -0.98 -30.93
C VAL A 667 15.89 -0.29 -30.66
N ASN A 668 16.98 -0.96 -31.03
CA ASN A 668 18.35 -0.47 -30.83
C ASN A 668 18.64 -0.08 -29.36
N GLY A 669 18.13 -0.84 -28.40
CA GLY A 669 18.27 -0.54 -26.97
C GLY A 669 17.48 0.67 -26.49
N GLN A 670 16.55 1.20 -27.29
CA GLN A 670 15.67 2.31 -26.94
C GLN A 670 14.23 1.86 -26.88
N LYS A 671 13.47 2.38 -25.91
CA LYS A 671 12.03 2.14 -25.72
C LYS A 671 11.18 2.86 -26.80
N LYS A 672 11.62 2.87 -28.05
CA LYS A 672 10.93 3.53 -29.17
C LYS A 672 10.86 2.61 -30.38
N SER A 673 9.73 2.63 -31.06
CA SER A 673 9.63 2.02 -32.37
C SER A 673 10.56 2.72 -33.39
N ASP A 674 10.81 2.07 -34.51
CA ASP A 674 11.49 2.63 -35.68
C ASP A 674 10.82 3.91 -36.22
N LYS A 675 9.56 4.16 -35.87
CA LYS A 675 8.80 5.38 -36.16
C LYS A 675 8.90 6.45 -35.09
N GLY A 676 9.75 6.28 -34.07
CA GLY A 676 9.98 7.24 -33.00
C GLY A 676 8.94 7.26 -31.88
N PHE A 677 7.94 6.36 -31.91
CA PHE A 677 6.95 6.24 -30.84
C PHE A 677 7.41 5.27 -29.76
N ASN A 678 6.99 5.53 -28.51
CA ASN A 678 7.15 4.58 -27.43
C ASN A 678 6.40 3.28 -27.76
N TYR A 679 7.03 2.15 -27.46
CA TYR A 679 6.39 0.85 -27.69
C TYR A 679 5.74 0.38 -26.38
N TRP A 680 4.42 0.51 -26.33
CA TRP A 680 3.57 0.07 -25.22
C TRP A 680 2.89 -1.23 -25.60
N VAL A 681 2.69 -2.10 -24.63
CA VAL A 681 1.94 -3.34 -24.78
C VAL A 681 0.83 -3.35 -23.77
N SER A 682 -0.40 -3.47 -24.22
CA SER A 682 -1.52 -3.78 -23.32
C SER A 682 -1.51 -5.26 -22.98
N GLY A 683 -2.12 -5.62 -21.85
CA GLY A 683 -2.21 -7.00 -21.42
C GLY A 683 -2.84 -7.89 -22.47
N TYR A 684 -3.97 -7.49 -23.06
CA TYR A 684 -4.69 -8.27 -24.07
C TYR A 684 -3.91 -8.46 -25.37
N ASP A 685 -3.07 -7.52 -25.76
CA ASP A 685 -2.26 -7.61 -26.97
C ASP A 685 -1.01 -8.48 -26.80
N TYR A 686 -0.60 -8.73 -25.54
CA TYR A 686 0.67 -9.39 -25.25
C TYR A 686 0.55 -10.92 -25.23
N ASN A 687 -0.47 -11.43 -24.59
CA ASN A 687 -0.70 -12.86 -24.40
C ASN A 687 -2.17 -13.22 -24.59
N SER A 688 -2.86 -12.61 -25.57
CA SER A 688 -4.27 -12.88 -25.79
C SER A 688 -4.53 -14.38 -25.95
N THR A 689 -5.16 -14.97 -24.96
CA THR A 689 -5.76 -16.32 -25.04
C THR A 689 -7.24 -16.21 -24.71
#